data_6d362713b7d3cf3fb256a1eea10b1158
#
_entry.id   6d362713b7d3cf3fb256a1eea10b1158
#
_cell.length_a   1.000
_cell.length_b   1.000
_cell.length_c   1.000
_cell.angle_alpha   90.00
_cell.angle_beta   90.00
_cell.angle_gamma   90.00
#
_symmetry.space_group_name_H-M   'P 1'
#
loop_
_entity.id
_entity.type
_entity.pdbx_description
1 polymer ?
#
loop_
_entity_poly.entity_id
_entity_poly.type
_entity_poly.pdbx_seq_one_letter_code
_entity_poly.pdbx_strand_id
1 'polypeptide(L)'
;YAQGNQVDVSSYKDPWEYGGDTGLKNLTASVKKLNNMSQSSVRGMDISSYTALKKAGVKYYDFDGKETSLLKVLHDNGVNYIRIRIWNDPTNEKGETYGGGANDVAAGLEIAKEAAQYDMKLLLDFHYSDFWADPALQKVPKAWEKDKNDTEKMKQNVYDFTKDTIKKFQEVGADIGMVQVGNEITNGMLDIMPDYSKGETYKDTWGNAKNAKILCGYLKAGIKAVRECTPKALVTLHLESMGYGKCSEIMNAWERNGVDYDVFGSSFYQFWQGNSSKNALAGLQKIENLAKSRGKMYAVMETSWLNSLKDADGTSNVIGEGHANAKVYSDDPQGQVDALTDMYQTLLSNDNGLGAFYWEGAWIPVKAGWTNWKYNKDMSDRYGTGWAAQGAKGYYPDNKMYYNGQPAWGGSSWDNQTLFDSNGYPLQSLKFYKDSVSKGKEQIIALKIVDKNGKEVYATQYVKVEVGKTRKITLPKFSGYYPKNKNYNMTLKGTQEGNTVQKVVYTRTAAGPAISYNYRVKVTKKKYKLYKNFKWKKSKTKVYKKTYVAKYRYDHKNGNKYLALYTKGGKFVGYINKKAVKRLGSATQPEQGKAYTYGKRVKIKSKKYKLYKNFKWKKSKTKVYKKTYVAKYRYKHENGNKYLALYTKSGKFVGYINAKAVKVIK
;
A
#
# COMPACT_ATOMS: atom_id res chain seq x y z
N TYR A 1 14.21 6.74 13.87
CA TYR A 1 14.28 8.20 13.67
C TYR A 1 15.64 8.73 14.06
N ALA A 2 16.10 9.69 13.28
CA ALA A 2 17.37 10.35 13.50
C ALA A 2 17.37 11.20 14.77
N GLN A 3 18.51 11.25 15.43
CA GLN A 3 18.72 12.11 16.61
C GLN A 3 19.95 12.96 16.35
N GLY A 4 19.76 14.26 16.17
CA GLY A 4 20.86 15.20 16.07
C GLY A 4 21.38 15.52 17.47
N ASN A 5 22.69 15.45 17.62
CA ASN A 5 23.38 15.81 18.86
C ASN A 5 24.54 16.76 18.54
N GLN A 6 24.79 17.70 19.43
CA GLN A 6 26.07 18.39 19.40
C GLN A 6 27.13 17.39 19.90
N VAL A 7 28.11 17.10 19.07
CA VAL A 7 29.14 16.11 19.35
C VAL A 7 30.46 16.83 19.68
N ASP A 8 31.18 16.33 20.66
CA ASP A 8 32.56 16.76 20.89
C ASP A 8 33.43 16.14 19.81
N VAL A 9 33.89 16.95 18.87
CA VAL A 9 34.71 16.52 17.73
C VAL A 9 36.21 16.51 18.02
N SER A 10 36.63 16.89 19.24
CA SER A 10 38.06 17.00 19.59
C SER A 10 38.82 15.66 19.48
N SER A 11 38.12 14.53 19.64
CA SER A 11 38.69 13.18 19.54
C SER A 11 38.68 12.60 18.13
N TYR A 12 37.97 13.21 17.17
CA TYR A 12 37.87 12.68 15.80
C TYR A 12 39.08 13.07 14.97
N LYS A 13 39.66 12.12 14.28
CA LYS A 13 40.82 12.27 13.43
C LYS A 13 40.54 11.84 11.98
N ASP A 14 39.40 11.18 11.73
CA ASP A 14 39.00 10.73 10.40
C ASP A 14 38.52 11.98 9.60
N PRO A 15 39.12 12.30 8.44
CA PRO A 15 38.69 13.43 7.59
C PRO A 15 37.19 13.40 7.29
N TRP A 16 36.58 12.24 7.20
CA TRP A 16 35.13 12.07 6.97
C TRP A 16 34.31 12.65 8.11
N GLU A 17 34.68 12.37 9.35
CA GLU A 17 33.96 12.85 10.54
C GLU A 17 34.06 14.38 10.70
N TYR A 18 35.06 15.00 10.09
CA TYR A 18 35.20 16.44 10.04
C TYR A 18 34.71 17.09 8.72
N GLY A 19 34.12 16.26 7.81
CA GLY A 19 33.59 16.72 6.53
C GLY A 19 34.66 17.03 5.49
N GLY A 20 35.85 16.41 5.63
CA GLY A 20 36.89 16.48 4.60
C GLY A 20 36.51 15.69 3.35
N ASP A 21 37.34 15.70 2.34
CA ASP A 21 37.17 14.91 1.14
C ASP A 21 37.30 13.39 1.50
N THR A 22 36.19 12.69 1.38
CA THR A 22 36.13 11.25 1.69
C THR A 22 36.56 10.38 0.52
N GLY A 23 36.70 10.97 -0.67
CA GLY A 23 36.95 10.22 -1.90
C GLY A 23 35.74 9.46 -2.43
N LEU A 24 34.56 9.58 -1.83
CA LEU A 24 33.36 8.85 -2.28
C LEU A 24 33.02 9.11 -3.74
N LYS A 25 33.16 10.37 -4.19
CA LYS A 25 32.91 10.74 -5.60
C LYS A 25 33.82 10.06 -6.60
N ASN A 26 34.98 9.55 -6.16
CA ASN A 26 35.97 8.89 -6.99
C ASN A 26 35.85 7.36 -6.96
N LEU A 27 34.99 6.82 -6.08
CA LEU A 27 34.73 5.38 -6.03
C LEU A 27 33.97 4.94 -7.28
N THR A 28 34.50 3.93 -7.97
CA THR A 28 33.87 3.41 -9.18
C THR A 28 32.62 2.64 -8.84
N ALA A 29 31.67 2.64 -9.79
CA ALA A 29 30.48 1.79 -9.73
C ALA A 29 30.19 1.29 -11.13
N SER A 30 30.05 -0.02 -11.27
CA SER A 30 29.71 -0.67 -12.54
C SER A 30 28.21 -0.77 -12.66
N VAL A 31 27.67 -0.30 -13.78
CA VAL A 31 26.25 -0.35 -14.09
C VAL A 31 26.04 -1.24 -15.33
N LYS A 32 25.13 -2.21 -15.20
CA LYS A 32 24.72 -3.03 -16.34
C LYS A 32 23.41 -2.54 -16.95
N LYS A 33 23.21 -2.77 -18.23
CA LYS A 33 21.93 -2.53 -18.88
C LYS A 33 20.91 -3.54 -18.38
N LEU A 34 19.69 -3.06 -18.08
CA LEU A 34 18.58 -3.90 -17.63
C LEU A 34 17.64 -4.18 -18.80
N ASN A 35 17.31 -5.44 -19.03
CA ASN A 35 16.49 -5.85 -20.20
C ASN A 35 15.16 -5.11 -20.35
N ASN A 36 14.55 -4.75 -19.24
CA ASN A 36 13.22 -4.11 -19.24
C ASN A 36 13.24 -2.62 -18.86
N MET A 37 14.42 -2.03 -18.70
CA MET A 37 14.54 -0.60 -18.43
C MET A 37 14.45 0.17 -19.75
N SER A 38 13.37 0.93 -19.91
CA SER A 38 13.17 1.76 -21.09
C SER A 38 13.41 3.24 -20.80
N GLN A 39 13.46 4.06 -21.86
CA GLN A 39 13.50 5.50 -21.72
C GLN A 39 12.24 6.05 -21.01
N SER A 40 11.12 5.30 -21.04
CA SER A 40 9.85 5.68 -20.41
C SER A 40 9.68 5.12 -19.00
N SER A 41 10.54 4.20 -18.55
CA SER A 41 10.50 3.70 -17.16
C SER A 41 10.68 4.87 -16.20
N VAL A 42 9.90 4.86 -15.11
CA VAL A 42 10.02 5.89 -14.08
C VAL A 42 11.36 5.73 -13.37
N ARG A 43 12.26 6.63 -13.65
CA ARG A 43 13.59 6.75 -13.05
C ARG A 43 13.58 8.02 -12.23
N GLY A 44 12.89 7.91 -11.08
CA GLY A 44 12.49 9.05 -10.28
C GLY A 44 13.41 9.34 -9.11
N MET A 45 13.36 10.59 -8.68
CA MET A 45 14.04 11.04 -7.46
C MET A 45 13.19 12.07 -6.74
N ASP A 46 13.01 11.88 -5.44
CA ASP A 46 12.50 12.91 -4.54
C ASP A 46 13.63 13.85 -4.18
N ILE A 47 13.43 15.13 -4.41
CA ILE A 47 14.39 16.20 -4.06
C ILE A 47 13.69 17.34 -3.32
N SER A 48 12.69 17.01 -2.54
CA SER A 48 11.85 18.02 -1.87
C SER A 48 12.64 19.02 -1.03
N SER A 49 13.76 18.61 -0.43
CA SER A 49 14.62 19.47 0.38
C SER A 49 15.44 20.50 -0.43
N TYR A 50 15.48 20.37 -1.75
CA TYR A 50 16.37 21.16 -2.61
C TYR A 50 16.15 22.68 -2.47
N THR A 51 14.90 23.14 -2.43
CA THR A 51 14.61 24.58 -2.34
C THR A 51 15.22 25.19 -1.07
N ALA A 52 15.04 24.52 0.08
CA ALA A 52 15.62 24.98 1.35
C ALA A 52 17.16 24.99 1.31
N LEU A 53 17.75 23.91 0.79
CA LEU A 53 19.21 23.81 0.64
C LEU A 53 19.77 24.90 -0.25
N LYS A 54 19.12 25.17 -1.37
CA LYS A 54 19.52 26.22 -2.32
C LYS A 54 19.51 27.62 -1.66
N LYS A 55 18.44 27.90 -0.89
CA LYS A 55 18.35 29.20 -0.13
C LYS A 55 19.47 29.34 0.89
N ALA A 56 19.95 28.25 1.46
CA ALA A 56 21.04 28.21 2.40
C ALA A 56 22.43 28.24 1.73
N GLY A 57 22.48 28.29 0.40
CA GLY A 57 23.73 28.41 -0.36
C GLY A 57 24.36 27.09 -0.78
N VAL A 58 23.65 25.96 -0.64
CA VAL A 58 24.15 24.66 -1.10
C VAL A 58 24.26 24.67 -2.62
N LYS A 59 25.36 24.13 -3.13
CA LYS A 59 25.66 24.03 -4.56
C LYS A 59 25.81 22.59 -4.98
N TYR A 60 25.44 22.32 -6.25
CA TYR A 60 25.60 21.01 -6.87
C TYR A 60 26.52 21.13 -8.08
N TYR A 61 27.15 20.03 -8.43
CA TYR A 61 28.16 19.97 -9.49
C TYR A 61 27.86 18.82 -10.43
N ASP A 62 28.29 18.94 -11.68
CA ASP A 62 28.26 17.84 -12.63
C ASP A 62 29.49 16.94 -12.47
N PHE A 63 29.59 15.86 -13.29
CA PHE A 63 30.72 14.94 -13.24
C PHE A 63 32.04 15.55 -13.70
N ASP A 64 32.02 16.72 -14.35
CA ASP A 64 33.23 17.48 -14.71
C ASP A 64 33.65 18.44 -13.61
N GLY A 65 32.92 18.45 -12.50
CA GLY A 65 33.22 19.36 -11.37
C GLY A 65 32.70 20.78 -11.55
N LYS A 66 31.87 21.01 -12.56
CA LYS A 66 31.30 22.33 -12.84
C LYS A 66 30.02 22.54 -12.04
N GLU A 67 29.87 23.68 -11.36
CA GLU A 67 28.63 24.07 -10.70
C GLU A 67 27.48 24.17 -11.71
N THR A 68 26.36 23.60 -11.37
CA THR A 68 25.17 23.61 -12.23
C THR A 68 23.88 23.35 -11.41
N SER A 69 22.73 23.54 -12.04
CA SER A 69 21.44 23.18 -11.42
C SER A 69 21.39 21.68 -11.09
N LEU A 70 20.87 21.34 -9.91
CA LEU A 70 20.62 19.95 -9.54
C LEU A 70 19.75 19.24 -10.60
N LEU A 71 18.70 19.93 -11.09
CA LEU A 71 17.78 19.36 -12.09
C LEU A 71 18.52 19.00 -13.38
N LYS A 72 19.48 19.84 -13.79
CA LYS A 72 20.30 19.55 -14.98
C LYS A 72 21.18 18.32 -14.79
N VAL A 73 21.85 18.21 -13.64
CA VAL A 73 22.68 17.01 -13.34
C VAL A 73 21.83 15.74 -13.34
N LEU A 74 20.66 15.78 -12.73
CA LEU A 74 19.76 14.65 -12.68
C LEU A 74 19.26 14.26 -14.08
N HIS A 75 18.78 15.24 -14.83
CA HIS A 75 18.32 15.03 -16.21
C HIS A 75 19.43 14.44 -17.10
N ASP A 76 20.61 15.04 -17.09
CA ASP A 76 21.73 14.61 -17.95
C ASP A 76 22.20 13.18 -17.58
N ASN A 77 21.91 12.72 -16.39
CA ASN A 77 22.25 11.37 -15.91
C ASN A 77 21.07 10.40 -15.89
N GLY A 78 19.97 10.76 -16.56
CA GLY A 78 18.89 9.82 -16.84
C GLY A 78 17.73 9.82 -15.85
N VAL A 79 17.72 10.68 -14.84
CA VAL A 79 16.54 10.90 -14.00
C VAL A 79 15.49 11.63 -14.82
N ASN A 80 14.28 11.07 -14.92
CA ASN A 80 13.21 11.63 -15.77
C ASN A 80 11.97 12.06 -14.99
N TYR A 81 11.97 11.86 -13.67
CA TYR A 81 10.80 12.10 -12.85
C TYR A 81 11.22 12.67 -11.49
N ILE A 82 10.56 13.72 -11.04
CA ILE A 82 10.85 14.38 -9.77
C ILE A 82 9.64 14.28 -8.85
N ARG A 83 9.81 13.74 -7.66
CA ARG A 83 8.78 13.68 -6.62
C ARG A 83 8.98 14.84 -5.66
N ILE A 84 7.89 15.55 -5.37
CA ILE A 84 7.87 16.74 -4.50
C ILE A 84 6.77 16.55 -3.46
N ARG A 85 7.15 16.49 -2.17
CA ARG A 85 6.14 16.50 -1.11
C ARG A 85 5.56 17.89 -0.93
N ILE A 86 4.30 17.95 -0.64
CA ILE A 86 3.54 19.19 -0.45
C ILE A 86 2.92 19.19 0.93
N TRP A 87 3.37 20.11 1.76
CA TRP A 87 2.78 20.42 3.07
C TRP A 87 1.93 21.68 2.97
N ASN A 88 0.91 21.77 3.81
CA ASN A 88 -0.01 22.91 3.78
C ASN A 88 0.66 24.19 4.27
N ASP A 89 1.22 24.17 5.48
CA ASP A 89 1.91 25.30 6.08
C ASP A 89 2.96 24.82 7.10
N PRO A 90 4.21 24.58 6.66
CA PRO A 90 5.26 24.04 7.52
C PRO A 90 5.90 25.10 8.41
N THR A 91 5.09 25.96 9.03
CA THR A 91 5.53 26.97 10.00
C THR A 91 4.70 26.92 11.26
N ASN A 92 5.27 27.36 12.37
CA ASN A 92 4.55 27.53 13.62
C ASN A 92 3.79 28.88 13.63
N GLU A 93 3.11 29.18 14.74
CA GLU A 93 2.33 30.40 14.92
C GLU A 93 3.17 31.68 14.82
N LYS A 94 4.49 31.59 15.08
CA LYS A 94 5.42 32.71 14.96
C LYS A 94 6.02 32.84 13.56
N GLY A 95 5.60 31.98 12.61
CA GLY A 95 6.17 31.95 11.27
C GLY A 95 7.52 31.25 11.17
N GLU A 96 7.98 30.57 12.22
CA GLU A 96 9.23 29.83 12.21
C GLU A 96 9.02 28.47 11.50
N THR A 97 9.99 28.11 10.64
CA THR A 97 9.90 26.84 9.88
C THR A 97 9.96 25.61 10.81
N TYR A 98 9.24 24.57 10.41
CA TYR A 98 9.33 23.26 11.05
C TYR A 98 10.61 22.49 10.63
N GLY A 99 11.23 22.86 9.52
CA GLY A 99 12.35 22.10 8.96
C GLY A 99 11.89 21.12 7.88
N GLY A 100 12.65 20.04 7.69
CA GLY A 100 12.30 18.97 6.75
C GLY A 100 12.23 19.38 5.27
N GLY A 101 12.90 20.48 4.91
CA GLY A 101 12.84 21.07 3.57
C GLY A 101 11.84 22.21 3.42
N ALA A 102 11.09 22.56 4.48
CA ALA A 102 10.10 23.64 4.47
C ALA A 102 9.15 23.56 3.25
N ASN A 103 8.60 22.39 3.02
CA ASN A 103 7.93 22.01 1.77
C ASN A 103 6.49 22.52 1.66
N ASP A 104 6.30 23.84 1.67
CA ASP A 104 5.02 24.43 1.26
C ASP A 104 4.90 24.43 -0.28
N VAL A 105 3.78 24.94 -0.78
CA VAL A 105 3.54 25.01 -2.22
C VAL A 105 4.60 25.87 -2.91
N ALA A 106 4.98 26.99 -2.31
CA ALA A 106 5.99 27.90 -2.90
C ALA A 106 7.35 27.20 -3.07
N ALA A 107 7.79 26.43 -2.08
CA ALA A 107 9.02 25.65 -2.18
C ALA A 107 8.98 24.63 -3.33
N GLY A 108 7.86 23.97 -3.49
CA GLY A 108 7.63 23.01 -4.59
C GLY A 108 7.63 23.70 -5.95
N LEU A 109 7.03 24.88 -6.07
CA LEU A 109 6.99 25.65 -7.32
C LEU A 109 8.39 26.02 -7.81
N GLU A 110 9.33 26.32 -6.91
CA GLU A 110 10.71 26.63 -7.30
C GLU A 110 11.39 25.42 -7.97
N ILE A 111 11.16 24.21 -7.45
CA ILE A 111 11.65 22.97 -8.07
C ILE A 111 10.98 22.76 -9.43
N ALA A 112 9.66 22.95 -9.50
CA ALA A 112 8.89 22.77 -10.72
C ALA A 112 9.34 23.66 -11.86
N LYS A 113 9.65 24.92 -11.57
CA LYS A 113 10.19 25.89 -12.55
C LYS A 113 11.48 25.39 -13.18
N GLU A 114 12.41 24.88 -12.36
CA GLU A 114 13.67 24.33 -12.88
C GLU A 114 13.43 23.03 -13.66
N ALA A 115 12.59 22.13 -13.15
CA ALA A 115 12.27 20.85 -13.82
C ALA A 115 11.65 21.08 -15.21
N ALA A 116 10.81 22.10 -15.35
CA ALA A 116 10.18 22.45 -16.63
C ALA A 116 11.19 22.81 -17.73
N GLN A 117 12.38 23.32 -17.35
CA GLN A 117 13.45 23.64 -18.30
C GLN A 117 14.09 22.40 -18.93
N TYR A 118 13.93 21.22 -18.30
CA TYR A 118 14.60 19.98 -18.67
C TYR A 118 13.63 18.86 -19.05
N ASP A 119 12.37 19.16 -19.33
CA ASP A 119 11.33 18.20 -19.73
C ASP A 119 11.15 17.03 -18.74
N MET A 120 11.30 17.31 -17.45
CA MET A 120 11.13 16.32 -16.40
C MET A 120 9.69 16.30 -15.91
N LYS A 121 9.12 15.11 -15.76
CA LYS A 121 7.79 14.94 -15.17
C LYS A 121 7.83 15.09 -13.65
N LEU A 122 6.72 15.54 -13.09
CA LEU A 122 6.56 15.69 -11.63
C LEU A 122 5.53 14.70 -11.08
N LEU A 123 5.83 14.19 -9.89
CA LEU A 123 4.86 13.59 -8.98
C LEU A 123 4.66 14.56 -7.82
N LEU A 124 3.42 15.00 -7.61
CA LEU A 124 3.06 15.84 -6.46
C LEU A 124 2.56 14.93 -5.34
N ASP A 125 3.27 14.95 -4.22
CA ASP A 125 3.01 14.12 -3.04
C ASP A 125 2.32 14.94 -1.96
N PHE A 126 0.98 14.90 -1.93
CA PHE A 126 0.18 15.62 -0.94
C PHE A 126 0.18 14.87 0.39
N HIS A 127 0.76 15.46 1.42
CA HIS A 127 0.70 14.91 2.77
C HIS A 127 -0.61 15.24 3.48
N TYR A 128 -1.28 16.34 3.11
CA TYR A 128 -2.45 16.89 3.81
C TYR A 128 -2.15 17.08 5.29
N SER A 129 -1.01 17.71 5.54
CA SER A 129 -0.48 18.03 6.87
C SER A 129 0.42 19.24 6.76
N ASP A 130 0.81 19.81 7.88
CA ASP A 130 1.75 20.95 7.91
C ASP A 130 3.21 20.52 7.98
N PHE A 131 3.44 19.27 8.33
CA PHE A 131 4.78 18.69 8.46
C PHE A 131 4.72 17.20 8.07
N TRP A 132 5.70 16.39 8.47
CA TRP A 132 5.74 14.97 8.12
C TRP A 132 4.41 14.26 8.36
N ALA A 133 3.88 13.63 7.33
CA ALA A 133 2.82 12.62 7.44
C ALA A 133 3.46 11.26 7.18
N ASP A 134 3.35 10.37 8.14
CA ASP A 134 3.93 9.03 8.12
C ASP A 134 2.97 8.02 8.78
N PRO A 135 3.30 6.72 8.84
CA PRO A 135 2.39 5.76 9.45
C PRO A 135 2.07 6.01 10.93
N ALA A 136 2.92 6.75 11.65
CA ALA A 136 2.73 7.04 13.06
C ALA A 136 1.93 8.33 13.33
N LEU A 137 1.96 9.28 12.41
CA LEU A 137 1.30 10.57 12.61
C LEU A 137 0.75 11.12 11.29
N GLN A 138 -0.56 11.43 11.29
CA GLN A 138 -1.30 12.02 10.17
C GLN A 138 -2.13 13.19 10.69
N LYS A 139 -1.47 14.28 11.03
CA LYS A 139 -2.08 15.42 11.72
C LYS A 139 -2.80 16.37 10.77
N VAL A 140 -4.00 16.76 11.12
CA VAL A 140 -4.78 17.77 10.37
C VAL A 140 -4.00 19.09 10.30
N PRO A 141 -3.93 19.76 9.13
CA PRO A 141 -3.33 21.09 9.02
C PRO A 141 -3.99 22.10 9.95
N LYS A 142 -3.20 23.05 10.48
CA LYS A 142 -3.72 24.12 11.36
C LYS A 142 -4.92 24.83 10.76
N ALA A 143 -4.87 25.12 9.46
CA ALA A 143 -5.93 25.83 8.76
C ALA A 143 -7.26 25.05 8.72
N TRP A 144 -7.22 23.73 8.91
CA TRP A 144 -8.39 22.85 8.85
C TRP A 144 -8.82 22.33 10.23
N GLU A 145 -8.14 22.71 11.30
CA GLU A 145 -8.43 22.22 12.65
C GLU A 145 -9.89 22.48 13.08
N LYS A 146 -10.45 23.64 12.71
CA LYS A 146 -11.84 24.00 12.99
C LYS A 146 -12.86 23.06 12.34
N ASP A 147 -12.47 22.37 11.26
CA ASP A 147 -13.34 21.48 10.50
C ASP A 147 -13.10 19.99 10.81
N LYS A 148 -12.30 19.71 11.83
CA LYS A 148 -11.85 18.35 12.21
C LYS A 148 -13.00 17.36 12.40
N ASN A 149 -14.14 17.80 12.93
CA ASN A 149 -15.31 16.98 13.18
C ASN A 149 -16.42 17.17 12.12
N ASP A 150 -16.15 17.89 11.06
CA ASP A 150 -17.09 18.11 9.95
C ASP A 150 -16.54 17.48 8.68
N THR A 151 -16.98 16.26 8.40
CA THR A 151 -16.50 15.45 7.27
C THR A 151 -16.69 16.15 5.93
N GLU A 152 -17.83 16.83 5.71
CA GLU A 152 -18.10 17.49 4.43
C GLU A 152 -17.19 18.70 4.20
N LYS A 153 -16.95 19.50 5.23
CA LYS A 153 -15.98 20.60 5.14
C LYS A 153 -14.55 20.11 4.97
N MET A 154 -14.19 19.01 5.63
CA MET A 154 -12.86 18.42 5.46
C MET A 154 -12.66 17.93 4.02
N LYS A 155 -13.65 17.28 3.42
CA LYS A 155 -13.61 16.90 1.99
C LYS A 155 -13.42 18.13 1.10
N GLN A 156 -14.12 19.21 1.37
CA GLN A 156 -13.99 20.44 0.60
C GLN A 156 -12.57 21.04 0.74
N ASN A 157 -12.01 21.01 1.95
CA ASN A 157 -10.63 21.46 2.18
C ASN A 157 -9.63 20.65 1.36
N VAL A 158 -9.75 19.32 1.35
CA VAL A 158 -8.88 18.43 0.56
C VAL A 158 -9.03 18.76 -0.93
N TYR A 159 -10.27 18.87 -1.42
CA TYR A 159 -10.53 19.18 -2.82
C TYR A 159 -9.94 20.53 -3.23
N ASP A 160 -10.22 21.58 -2.48
CA ASP A 160 -9.77 22.94 -2.81
C ASP A 160 -8.26 23.06 -2.78
N PHE A 161 -7.62 22.54 -1.74
CA PHE A 161 -6.16 22.59 -1.62
C PHE A 161 -5.47 21.83 -2.77
N THR A 162 -5.96 20.65 -3.10
CA THR A 162 -5.43 19.84 -4.21
C THR A 162 -5.58 20.57 -5.54
N LYS A 163 -6.79 21.08 -5.80
CA LYS A 163 -7.11 21.83 -7.02
C LYS A 163 -6.23 23.08 -7.16
N ASP A 164 -6.19 23.92 -6.13
CA ASP A 164 -5.46 25.18 -6.17
C ASP A 164 -3.97 24.95 -6.34
N THR A 165 -3.42 23.93 -5.68
CA THR A 165 -2.02 23.55 -5.80
C THR A 165 -1.70 23.09 -7.22
N ILE A 166 -2.49 22.18 -7.78
CA ILE A 166 -2.28 21.69 -9.16
C ILE A 166 -2.27 22.84 -10.15
N LYS A 167 -3.22 23.76 -10.03
CA LYS A 167 -3.29 24.95 -10.92
C LYS A 167 -2.03 25.80 -10.85
N LYS A 168 -1.51 26.03 -9.65
CA LYS A 168 -0.27 26.79 -9.46
C LYS A 168 0.93 26.11 -10.12
N PHE A 169 1.02 24.78 -10.01
CA PHE A 169 2.06 24.02 -10.70
C PHE A 169 1.93 24.09 -12.22
N GLN A 170 0.70 24.03 -12.74
CA GLN A 170 0.45 24.18 -14.17
C GLN A 170 0.85 25.58 -14.68
N GLU A 171 0.59 26.62 -13.90
CA GLU A 171 0.95 28.00 -14.26
C GLU A 171 2.46 28.22 -14.43
N VAL A 172 3.30 27.45 -13.74
CA VAL A 172 4.76 27.53 -13.89
C VAL A 172 5.31 26.56 -14.94
N GLY A 173 4.44 25.89 -15.71
CA GLY A 173 4.83 25.01 -16.80
C GLY A 173 5.16 23.57 -16.34
N ALA A 174 4.74 23.17 -15.16
CA ALA A 174 4.98 21.82 -14.66
C ALA A 174 4.30 20.75 -15.53
N ASP A 175 5.02 19.68 -15.85
CA ASP A 175 4.49 18.49 -16.49
C ASP A 175 4.13 17.47 -15.38
N ILE A 176 2.90 17.53 -14.91
CA ILE A 176 2.41 16.68 -13.82
C ILE A 176 2.06 15.31 -14.39
N GLY A 177 2.88 14.30 -14.11
CA GLY A 177 2.65 12.93 -14.55
C GLY A 177 1.89 12.08 -13.56
N MET A 178 2.06 12.35 -12.25
CA MET A 178 1.36 11.64 -11.17
C MET A 178 0.99 12.60 -10.05
N VAL A 179 -0.09 12.27 -9.35
CA VAL A 179 -0.47 12.94 -8.11
C VAL A 179 -0.71 11.87 -7.05
N GLN A 180 0.02 11.97 -5.95
CA GLN A 180 -0.10 11.10 -4.80
C GLN A 180 -1.04 11.75 -3.80
N VAL A 181 -2.19 11.12 -3.59
CA VAL A 181 -3.24 11.60 -2.68
C VAL A 181 -3.02 10.96 -1.31
N GLY A 182 -2.43 11.70 -0.39
CA GLY A 182 -1.96 11.21 0.90
C GLY A 182 -0.56 10.61 0.82
N ASN A 183 0.13 10.53 1.95
CA ASN A 183 1.48 9.97 2.07
C ASN A 183 1.52 8.93 3.19
N GLU A 184 1.94 7.73 2.87
CA GLU A 184 2.05 6.61 3.82
C GLU A 184 0.80 6.48 4.71
N ILE A 185 -0.35 6.40 4.06
CA ILE A 185 -1.67 6.38 4.72
C ILE A 185 -2.07 5.00 5.25
N THR A 186 -1.09 4.16 5.52
CA THR A 186 -1.28 2.76 5.97
C THR A 186 -2.25 2.65 7.14
N ASN A 187 -2.13 3.53 8.13
CA ASN A 187 -2.94 3.49 9.34
C ASN A 187 -4.08 4.51 9.36
N GLY A 188 -4.17 5.36 8.36
CA GLY A 188 -5.19 6.40 8.26
C GLY A 188 -4.64 7.73 7.76
N MET A 189 -5.45 8.80 7.85
CA MET A 189 -5.06 10.16 7.48
C MET A 189 -5.96 11.19 8.17
N LEU A 190 -5.52 12.45 8.21
CA LEU A 190 -6.29 13.58 8.73
C LEU A 190 -6.87 13.32 10.13
N ASP A 191 -6.01 12.93 11.06
CA ASP A 191 -6.31 12.58 12.46
C ASP A 191 -7.19 11.33 12.67
N ILE A 192 -7.69 10.71 11.60
CA ILE A 192 -8.36 9.41 11.72
C ILE A 192 -7.28 8.34 11.72
N MET A 193 -6.81 8.04 12.91
CA MET A 193 -5.69 7.15 13.18
C MET A 193 -6.05 6.17 14.29
N PRO A 194 -5.38 5.01 14.37
CA PRO A 194 -5.59 4.10 15.50
C PRO A 194 -5.18 4.75 16.82
N ASP A 195 -5.96 4.47 17.86
CA ASP A 195 -5.53 4.76 19.24
C ASP A 195 -4.65 3.60 19.72
N TYR A 196 -3.35 3.75 19.60
CA TYR A 196 -2.39 2.69 19.96
C TYR A 196 -2.40 2.36 21.44
N SER A 197 -2.83 3.30 22.29
CA SER A 197 -2.98 3.05 23.74
C SER A 197 -4.09 2.05 24.04
N LYS A 198 -5.06 1.91 23.13
CA LYS A 198 -6.16 0.93 23.22
C LYS A 198 -5.90 -0.34 22.41
N GLY A 199 -4.68 -0.50 21.86
CA GLY A 199 -4.33 -1.64 21.02
C GLY A 199 -4.96 -1.61 19.62
N GLU A 200 -5.46 -0.45 19.18
CA GLU A 200 -6.02 -0.29 17.84
C GLU A 200 -4.93 -0.35 16.77
N THR A 201 -5.33 -0.74 15.56
CA THR A 201 -4.47 -0.88 14.38
C THR A 201 -5.18 -0.32 13.14
N TYR A 202 -4.58 -0.48 11.96
CA TYR A 202 -5.23 -0.16 10.69
C TYR A 202 -6.61 -0.82 10.53
N LYS A 203 -6.89 -1.89 11.28
CA LYS A 203 -8.20 -2.56 11.27
C LYS A 203 -9.30 -1.69 11.89
N ASP A 204 -8.93 -0.76 12.73
CA ASP A 204 -9.87 0.18 13.36
C ASP A 204 -10.08 1.45 12.52
N THR A 205 -9.28 1.65 11.49
CA THR A 205 -9.42 2.71 10.50
C THR A 205 -9.94 2.15 9.18
N TRP A 206 -9.08 1.68 8.31
CA TRP A 206 -9.50 1.09 7.02
C TRP A 206 -10.36 -0.16 7.18
N GLY A 207 -10.16 -0.94 8.23
CA GLY A 207 -10.94 -2.14 8.55
C GLY A 207 -12.27 -1.87 9.27
N ASN A 208 -12.54 -0.63 9.66
CA ASN A 208 -13.79 -0.21 10.28
C ASN A 208 -14.67 0.47 9.24
N ALA A 209 -15.87 -0.04 8.99
CA ALA A 209 -16.73 0.42 7.90
C ALA A 209 -17.03 1.93 7.96
N LYS A 210 -17.31 2.49 9.14
CA LYS A 210 -17.59 3.92 9.34
C LYS A 210 -16.36 4.78 9.03
N ASN A 211 -15.21 4.44 9.63
CA ASN A 211 -13.97 5.19 9.43
C ASN A 211 -13.47 5.06 7.99
N ALA A 212 -13.55 3.86 7.40
CA ALA A 212 -13.17 3.63 6.02
C ALA A 212 -13.98 4.49 5.05
N LYS A 213 -15.28 4.62 5.29
CA LYS A 213 -16.15 5.47 4.46
C LYS A 213 -15.70 6.94 4.52
N ILE A 214 -15.37 7.45 5.70
CA ILE A 214 -14.89 8.82 5.88
C ILE A 214 -13.54 9.01 5.19
N LEU A 215 -12.58 8.13 5.46
CA LEU A 215 -11.24 8.17 4.86
C LEU A 215 -11.29 8.09 3.33
N CYS A 216 -12.09 7.18 2.80
CA CYS A 216 -12.27 7.05 1.36
C CYS A 216 -12.96 8.28 0.75
N GLY A 217 -13.81 8.96 1.53
CA GLY A 217 -14.38 10.25 1.14
C GLY A 217 -13.32 11.33 0.94
N TYR A 218 -12.32 11.37 1.81
CA TYR A 218 -11.18 12.28 1.68
C TYR A 218 -10.34 11.96 0.45
N LEU A 219 -10.04 10.68 0.23
CA LEU A 219 -9.33 10.25 -0.98
C LEU A 219 -10.07 10.63 -2.25
N LYS A 220 -11.37 10.38 -2.30
CA LYS A 220 -12.21 10.72 -3.46
C LYS A 220 -12.24 12.23 -3.72
N ALA A 221 -12.24 13.06 -2.69
CA ALA A 221 -12.19 14.51 -2.83
C ALA A 221 -10.90 14.97 -3.50
N GLY A 222 -9.76 14.47 -3.05
CA GLY A 222 -8.46 14.74 -3.68
C GLY A 222 -8.39 14.23 -5.11
N ILE A 223 -8.84 13.01 -5.34
CA ILE A 223 -8.86 12.37 -6.66
C ILE A 223 -9.73 13.16 -7.64
N LYS A 224 -10.89 13.65 -7.20
CA LYS A 224 -11.78 14.48 -8.02
C LYS A 224 -11.04 15.72 -8.52
N ALA A 225 -10.31 16.40 -7.65
CA ALA A 225 -9.52 17.57 -8.04
C ALA A 225 -8.46 17.22 -9.08
N VAL A 226 -7.78 16.09 -8.92
CA VAL A 226 -6.79 15.61 -9.89
C VAL A 226 -7.43 15.36 -11.25
N ARG A 227 -8.52 14.60 -11.28
CA ARG A 227 -9.22 14.24 -12.52
C ARG A 227 -9.74 15.46 -13.28
N GLU A 228 -10.22 16.46 -12.55
CA GLU A 228 -10.73 17.71 -13.14
C GLU A 228 -9.62 18.60 -13.68
N CYS A 229 -8.51 18.73 -12.95
CA CYS A 229 -7.46 19.72 -13.26
C CYS A 229 -6.37 19.18 -14.15
N THR A 230 -6.06 17.90 -14.05
CA THR A 230 -4.98 17.25 -14.81
C THR A 230 -5.36 15.80 -15.13
N PRO A 231 -6.34 15.62 -16.05
CA PRO A 231 -6.93 14.29 -16.30
C PRO A 231 -5.96 13.26 -16.86
N LYS A 232 -4.83 13.69 -17.42
CA LYS A 232 -3.79 12.77 -17.94
C LYS A 232 -2.85 12.28 -16.84
N ALA A 233 -2.81 12.91 -15.67
CA ALA A 233 -1.98 12.47 -14.57
C ALA A 233 -2.52 11.18 -13.95
N LEU A 234 -1.61 10.30 -13.56
CA LEU A 234 -1.97 9.09 -12.83
C LEU A 234 -2.23 9.42 -11.37
N VAL A 235 -3.32 8.89 -10.83
CA VAL A 235 -3.63 8.99 -9.41
C VAL A 235 -2.97 7.84 -8.68
N THR A 236 -2.15 8.18 -7.69
CA THR A 236 -1.39 7.21 -6.89
C THR A 236 -1.86 7.25 -5.44
N LEU A 237 -2.05 6.08 -4.84
CA LEU A 237 -2.24 5.91 -3.41
C LEU A 237 -1.04 5.19 -2.82
N HIS A 238 -0.56 5.64 -1.67
CA HIS A 238 0.73 5.22 -1.12
C HIS A 238 0.60 4.64 0.28
N LEU A 239 1.04 3.39 0.44
CA LEU A 239 1.18 2.72 1.73
C LEU A 239 2.65 2.50 2.06
N GLU A 240 2.99 2.61 3.33
CA GLU A 240 4.34 2.26 3.80
C GLU A 240 4.54 0.74 3.84
N SER A 241 3.48 0.01 4.16
CA SER A 241 3.56 -1.44 4.40
C SER A 241 3.79 -2.25 3.13
N MET A 242 4.70 -3.23 3.22
CA MET A 242 4.92 -4.26 2.21
C MET A 242 4.22 -5.59 2.58
N GLY A 243 3.44 -5.62 3.65
CA GLY A 243 2.68 -6.81 4.07
C GLY A 243 1.51 -7.09 3.14
N TYR A 244 1.50 -8.25 2.49
CA TYR A 244 0.46 -8.64 1.53
C TYR A 244 -0.95 -8.56 2.13
N GLY A 245 -1.16 -9.17 3.29
CA GLY A 245 -2.48 -9.21 3.94
C GLY A 245 -3.00 -7.83 4.28
N LYS A 246 -2.16 -7.00 4.88
CA LYS A 246 -2.51 -5.62 5.24
C LYS A 246 -2.84 -4.79 4.00
N CYS A 247 -2.00 -4.82 2.98
CA CYS A 247 -2.24 -4.10 1.74
C CYS A 247 -3.55 -4.56 1.07
N SER A 248 -3.79 -5.87 1.01
CA SER A 248 -5.01 -6.44 0.45
C SER A 248 -6.26 -5.96 1.18
N GLU A 249 -6.25 -5.96 2.52
CA GLU A 249 -7.39 -5.49 3.33
C GLU A 249 -7.67 -4.00 3.12
N ILE A 250 -6.61 -3.18 3.05
CA ILE A 250 -6.76 -1.73 2.80
C ILE A 250 -7.30 -1.48 1.38
N MET A 251 -6.76 -2.18 0.39
CA MET A 251 -7.27 -2.09 -0.99
C MET A 251 -8.74 -2.52 -1.09
N ASN A 252 -9.14 -3.53 -0.33
CA ASN A 252 -10.55 -3.95 -0.26
C ASN A 252 -11.44 -2.81 0.26
N ALA A 253 -10.99 -2.07 1.26
CA ALA A 253 -11.73 -0.91 1.78
C ALA A 253 -11.88 0.18 0.70
N TRP A 254 -10.82 0.47 -0.05
CA TRP A 254 -10.87 1.42 -1.16
C TRP A 254 -11.86 0.98 -2.25
N GLU A 255 -11.82 -0.29 -2.64
CA GLU A 255 -12.73 -0.84 -3.66
C GLU A 255 -14.19 -0.80 -3.21
N ARG A 256 -14.48 -1.21 -1.97
CA ARG A 256 -15.85 -1.17 -1.41
C ARG A 256 -16.42 0.24 -1.40
N ASN A 257 -15.58 1.24 -1.24
CA ASN A 257 -15.99 2.64 -1.16
C ASN A 257 -15.83 3.40 -2.50
N GLY A 258 -15.55 2.68 -3.59
CA GLY A 258 -15.52 3.26 -4.93
C GLY A 258 -14.36 4.23 -5.17
N VAL A 259 -13.22 4.03 -4.53
CA VAL A 259 -12.02 4.85 -4.76
C VAL A 259 -11.41 4.46 -6.11
N ASP A 260 -11.39 5.41 -7.04
CA ASP A 260 -10.86 5.23 -8.40
C ASP A 260 -9.44 5.80 -8.49
N TYR A 261 -8.45 4.91 -8.40
CA TYR A 261 -7.04 5.24 -8.53
C TYR A 261 -6.37 4.40 -9.62
N ASP A 262 -5.20 4.82 -10.08
CA ASP A 262 -4.48 4.17 -11.19
C ASP A 262 -3.29 3.35 -10.72
N VAL A 263 -2.57 3.86 -9.72
CA VAL A 263 -1.29 3.31 -9.29
C VAL A 263 -1.34 2.99 -7.79
N PHE A 264 -1.01 1.77 -7.45
CA PHE A 264 -0.70 1.40 -6.08
C PHE A 264 0.78 1.67 -5.84
N GLY A 265 1.09 2.49 -4.86
CA GLY A 265 2.46 2.85 -4.49
C GLY A 265 2.83 2.32 -3.12
N SER A 266 4.08 1.90 -2.97
CA SER A 266 4.59 1.54 -1.65
C SER A 266 6.02 2.03 -1.44
N SER A 267 6.40 2.19 -0.18
CA SER A 267 7.79 2.42 0.20
C SER A 267 8.55 1.09 0.18
N PHE A 268 9.76 1.09 -0.37
CA PHE A 268 10.60 -0.09 -0.45
C PHE A 268 12.02 0.26 -0.04
N TYR A 269 12.36 -0.04 1.21
CA TYR A 269 13.70 0.15 1.77
C TYR A 269 14.27 -1.23 2.11
N GLN A 270 15.17 -1.75 1.29
CA GLN A 270 15.71 -3.10 1.44
C GLN A 270 16.38 -3.32 2.80
N PHE A 271 16.85 -2.25 3.41
CA PHE A 271 17.42 -2.29 4.75
C PHE A 271 16.43 -2.77 5.81
N TRP A 272 15.14 -2.39 5.68
CA TRP A 272 14.08 -2.68 6.66
C TRP A 272 13.18 -3.84 6.28
N GLN A 273 13.15 -4.23 5.00
CA GLN A 273 12.11 -5.10 4.44
C GLN A 273 12.65 -6.48 4.09
N GLY A 274 12.93 -7.26 5.10
CA GLY A 274 13.39 -8.62 4.98
C GLY A 274 14.77 -8.85 5.59
N ASN A 275 15.10 -10.12 5.82
CA ASN A 275 16.38 -10.53 6.41
C ASN A 275 17.48 -10.67 5.36
N SER A 276 17.14 -10.49 4.09
CA SER A 276 18.04 -10.60 2.94
C SER A 276 17.45 -9.87 1.75
N SER A 277 18.25 -9.51 0.76
CA SER A 277 17.76 -8.93 -0.49
C SER A 277 16.74 -9.85 -1.17
N LYS A 278 16.96 -11.16 -1.17
CA LYS A 278 16.04 -12.16 -1.74
C LYS A 278 14.64 -12.07 -1.11
N ASN A 279 14.56 -11.98 0.22
CA ASN A 279 13.27 -11.88 0.93
C ASN A 279 12.57 -10.55 0.64
N ALA A 280 13.32 -9.46 0.63
CA ALA A 280 12.78 -8.14 0.32
C ALA A 280 12.22 -8.10 -1.12
N LEU A 281 12.96 -8.62 -2.10
CA LEU A 281 12.54 -8.65 -3.50
C LEU A 281 11.33 -9.56 -3.71
N ALA A 282 11.25 -10.70 -3.02
CA ALA A 282 10.08 -11.58 -3.05
C ALA A 282 8.84 -10.86 -2.50
N GLY A 283 9.00 -10.08 -1.43
CA GLY A 283 7.93 -9.24 -0.87
C GLY A 283 7.46 -8.18 -1.87
N LEU A 284 8.40 -7.49 -2.51
CA LEU A 284 8.11 -6.51 -3.55
C LEU A 284 7.29 -7.14 -4.69
N GLN A 285 7.69 -8.29 -5.17
CA GLN A 285 7.00 -9.01 -6.25
C GLN A 285 5.59 -9.40 -5.86
N LYS A 286 5.36 -9.83 -4.62
CA LYS A 286 4.02 -10.17 -4.12
C LYS A 286 3.09 -8.96 -4.13
N ILE A 287 3.59 -7.79 -3.74
CA ILE A 287 2.80 -6.55 -3.70
C ILE A 287 2.49 -6.06 -5.12
N GLU A 288 3.48 -6.12 -6.01
CA GLU A 288 3.26 -5.78 -7.43
C GLU A 288 2.21 -6.71 -8.06
N ASN A 289 2.28 -8.00 -7.80
CA ASN A 289 1.30 -8.98 -8.28
C ASN A 289 -0.09 -8.74 -7.66
N LEU A 290 -0.15 -8.30 -6.41
CA LEU A 290 -1.42 -7.89 -5.79
C LEU A 290 -2.04 -6.71 -6.54
N ALA A 291 -1.26 -5.67 -6.82
CA ALA A 291 -1.71 -4.53 -7.61
C ALA A 291 -2.21 -4.98 -9.00
N LYS A 292 -1.47 -5.85 -9.67
CA LYS A 292 -1.84 -6.42 -10.97
C LYS A 292 -3.18 -7.15 -10.89
N SER A 293 -3.40 -7.97 -9.87
CA SER A 293 -4.65 -8.71 -9.66
C SER A 293 -5.86 -7.80 -9.44
N ARG A 294 -5.62 -6.57 -8.97
CA ARG A 294 -6.66 -5.55 -8.74
C ARG A 294 -6.81 -4.60 -9.93
N GLY A 295 -6.11 -4.86 -11.04
CA GLY A 295 -6.16 -4.01 -12.21
C GLY A 295 -5.49 -2.66 -12.02
N LYS A 296 -4.41 -2.61 -11.24
CA LYS A 296 -3.66 -1.39 -10.94
C LYS A 296 -2.22 -1.50 -11.39
N MET A 297 -1.65 -0.37 -11.81
CA MET A 297 -0.21 -0.23 -11.96
C MET A 297 0.45 -0.17 -10.59
N TYR A 298 1.75 -0.38 -10.57
CA TYR A 298 2.54 -0.36 -9.35
C TYR A 298 3.80 0.48 -9.53
N ALA A 299 4.15 1.22 -8.49
CA ALA A 299 5.40 1.96 -8.44
C ALA A 299 5.95 1.99 -7.00
N VAL A 300 7.27 2.04 -6.88
CA VAL A 300 7.94 2.27 -5.60
C VAL A 300 8.03 3.79 -5.41
N MET A 301 7.32 4.29 -4.41
CA MET A 301 7.28 5.73 -4.12
C MET A 301 8.52 6.22 -3.39
N GLU A 302 9.15 5.33 -2.63
CA GLU A 302 10.35 5.67 -1.84
C GLU A 302 11.28 4.45 -1.76
N THR A 303 12.55 4.70 -2.04
CA THR A 303 13.64 3.74 -1.85
C THR A 303 14.94 4.46 -1.60
N SER A 304 15.93 3.78 -1.08
CA SER A 304 17.29 4.31 -0.94
C SER A 304 18.29 3.20 -0.62
N TRP A 305 19.56 3.52 -0.70
CA TRP A 305 20.64 2.69 -0.16
C TRP A 305 21.83 3.55 0.28
N LEU A 306 22.63 3.00 1.15
CA LEU A 306 23.77 3.67 1.77
C LEU A 306 24.90 3.92 0.78
N ASN A 307 25.48 5.12 0.79
CA ASN A 307 26.77 5.40 0.17
C ASN A 307 27.92 5.16 1.17
N SER A 308 27.61 5.18 2.46
CA SER A 308 28.52 4.98 3.57
C SER A 308 27.70 4.72 4.84
N LEU A 309 28.32 4.23 5.90
CA LEU A 309 27.73 4.20 7.24
C LEU A 309 28.11 5.44 8.06
N LYS A 310 28.99 6.30 7.52
CA LYS A 310 29.49 7.48 8.21
C LYS A 310 28.49 8.63 8.22
N ASP A 311 28.62 9.49 9.21
CA ASP A 311 27.84 10.71 9.36
C ASP A 311 28.73 11.91 9.00
N ALA A 312 28.26 12.74 8.08
CA ALA A 312 29.05 13.84 7.54
C ALA A 312 28.87 15.17 8.28
N ASP A 313 27.87 15.32 9.14
CA ASP A 313 27.53 16.64 9.70
C ASP A 313 27.28 16.68 11.21
N GLY A 314 27.41 15.56 11.90
CA GLY A 314 27.16 15.47 13.35
C GLY A 314 25.69 15.32 13.72
N THR A 315 24.78 15.31 12.76
CA THR A 315 23.38 14.95 12.97
C THR A 315 23.22 13.47 12.69
N SER A 316 22.83 12.68 13.69
CA SER A 316 22.71 11.24 13.58
C SER A 316 21.87 10.84 12.38
N ASN A 317 22.36 9.88 11.60
CA ASN A 317 21.65 9.35 10.45
C ASN A 317 20.59 8.34 10.86
N VAL A 318 19.54 8.21 10.06
CA VAL A 318 18.51 7.18 10.23
C VAL A 318 19.15 5.78 10.22
N ILE A 319 20.13 5.58 9.32
CA ILE A 319 20.93 4.35 9.28
C ILE A 319 22.39 4.77 9.42
N GLY A 320 23.08 4.30 10.45
CA GLY A 320 24.44 4.62 10.75
C GLY A 320 25.28 3.39 11.13
N GLU A 321 26.44 3.60 11.72
CA GLU A 321 27.40 2.55 12.06
C GLU A 321 26.83 1.45 12.96
N GLY A 322 25.88 1.78 13.83
CA GLY A 322 25.19 0.80 14.67
C GLY A 322 24.40 -0.24 13.89
N HIS A 323 24.18 -0.04 12.60
CA HIS A 323 23.44 -0.94 11.73
C HIS A 323 24.33 -1.78 10.79
N ALA A 324 25.65 -1.76 10.99
CA ALA A 324 26.62 -2.37 10.07
C ALA A 324 26.32 -3.85 9.74
N ASN A 325 25.78 -4.61 10.70
CA ASN A 325 25.49 -6.04 10.52
C ASN A 325 24.17 -6.32 9.77
N ALA A 326 23.35 -5.30 9.50
CA ALA A 326 22.03 -5.47 8.87
C ALA A 326 22.04 -5.18 7.36
N LYS A 327 23.15 -4.73 6.79
CA LYS A 327 23.24 -4.40 5.36
C LYS A 327 23.31 -5.64 4.48
N VAL A 328 22.55 -5.61 3.38
CA VAL A 328 22.48 -6.69 2.39
C VAL A 328 23.27 -6.41 1.12
N TYR A 329 23.72 -5.17 0.95
CA TYR A 329 24.66 -4.74 -0.11
C TYR A 329 25.82 -4.01 0.54
N SER A 330 26.87 -3.70 -0.21
CA SER A 330 27.96 -2.87 0.31
C SER A 330 27.49 -1.44 0.60
N ASP A 331 28.09 -0.81 1.58
CA ASP A 331 27.82 0.60 1.97
C ASP A 331 28.72 1.56 1.20
N ASP A 332 28.54 1.59 -0.11
CA ASP A 332 29.30 2.40 -1.05
C ASP A 332 28.48 2.63 -2.33
N PRO A 333 28.96 3.43 -3.30
CA PRO A 333 28.27 3.64 -4.54
C PRO A 333 27.93 2.38 -5.33
N GLN A 334 28.79 1.34 -5.30
CA GLN A 334 28.47 0.06 -5.94
C GLN A 334 27.27 -0.60 -5.27
N GLY A 335 27.20 -0.57 -3.93
CA GLY A 335 26.04 -1.08 -3.20
C GLY A 335 24.74 -0.38 -3.57
N GLN A 336 24.79 0.92 -3.79
CA GLN A 336 23.64 1.70 -4.27
C GLN A 336 23.18 1.22 -5.66
N VAL A 337 24.13 1.00 -6.57
CA VAL A 337 23.85 0.45 -7.91
C VAL A 337 23.23 -0.94 -7.81
N ASP A 338 23.81 -1.82 -6.96
CA ASP A 338 23.34 -3.19 -6.82
C ASP A 338 21.91 -3.24 -6.24
N ALA A 339 21.63 -2.40 -5.24
CA ALA A 339 20.28 -2.29 -4.66
C ALA A 339 19.25 -1.81 -5.68
N LEU A 340 19.58 -0.78 -6.45
CA LEU A 340 18.71 -0.26 -7.51
C LEU A 340 18.54 -1.30 -8.64
N THR A 341 19.60 -1.96 -9.03
CA THR A 341 19.58 -2.99 -10.09
C THR A 341 18.58 -4.11 -9.73
N ASP A 342 18.72 -4.69 -8.55
CA ASP A 342 17.86 -5.79 -8.13
C ASP A 342 16.40 -5.36 -8.00
N MET A 343 16.15 -4.19 -7.44
CA MET A 343 14.80 -3.64 -7.32
C MET A 343 14.16 -3.41 -8.71
N TYR A 344 14.85 -2.71 -9.60
CA TYR A 344 14.32 -2.42 -10.93
C TYR A 344 14.13 -3.67 -11.78
N GLN A 345 15.03 -4.66 -11.71
CA GLN A 345 14.85 -5.94 -12.41
C GLN A 345 13.57 -6.63 -11.97
N THR A 346 13.31 -6.67 -10.67
CA THR A 346 12.09 -7.27 -10.11
C THR A 346 10.86 -6.48 -10.52
N LEU A 347 10.90 -5.17 -10.33
CA LEU A 347 9.78 -4.26 -10.59
C LEU A 347 9.36 -4.24 -12.06
N LEU A 348 10.32 -4.21 -12.99
CA LEU A 348 10.05 -4.07 -14.42
C LEU A 348 9.83 -5.42 -15.12
N SER A 349 9.91 -6.55 -14.42
CA SER A 349 9.58 -7.86 -14.96
C SER A 349 8.08 -8.01 -15.25
N ASN A 350 7.23 -7.22 -14.61
CA ASN A 350 5.79 -7.16 -14.84
C ASN A 350 5.40 -5.90 -15.62
N ASP A 351 4.43 -6.04 -16.50
CA ASP A 351 3.95 -4.94 -17.34
C ASP A 351 3.24 -3.82 -16.56
N ASN A 352 2.74 -4.09 -15.37
CA ASN A 352 2.12 -3.08 -14.51
C ASN A 352 3.13 -2.29 -13.66
N GLY A 353 4.40 -2.67 -13.66
CA GLY A 353 5.46 -1.98 -12.91
C GLY A 353 5.96 -0.75 -13.65
N LEU A 354 5.84 0.44 -13.04
CA LEU A 354 6.22 1.71 -13.64
C LEU A 354 7.69 2.06 -13.42
N GLY A 355 8.19 1.83 -12.22
CA GLY A 355 9.52 2.21 -11.79
C GLY A 355 9.50 2.70 -10.34
N ALA A 356 10.47 3.53 -9.99
CA ALA A 356 10.70 3.91 -8.60
C ALA A 356 11.19 5.35 -8.45
N PHE A 357 11.00 5.89 -7.25
CA PHE A 357 11.53 7.17 -6.81
C PHE A 357 12.55 6.95 -5.71
N TYR A 358 13.77 7.45 -5.91
CA TYR A 358 14.79 7.48 -4.88
C TYR A 358 14.47 8.61 -3.91
N TRP A 359 14.25 8.30 -2.63
CA TRP A 359 13.82 9.29 -1.66
C TRP A 359 15.01 10.17 -1.22
N GLU A 360 14.86 11.48 -1.42
CA GLU A 360 15.82 12.51 -0.99
C GLU A 360 17.27 12.18 -1.40
N GLY A 361 17.44 11.85 -2.68
CA GLY A 361 18.73 11.45 -3.23
C GLY A 361 19.77 12.58 -3.26
N ALA A 362 19.37 13.80 -2.94
CA ALA A 362 20.25 14.97 -2.94
C ALA A 362 20.24 15.77 -1.61
N TRP A 363 19.72 15.20 -0.54
CA TRP A 363 19.64 15.85 0.77
C TRP A 363 20.98 15.78 1.50
N ILE A 364 21.89 16.65 1.12
CA ILE A 364 23.23 16.76 1.68
C ILE A 364 23.27 17.82 2.80
N PRO A 365 24.30 17.85 3.64
CA PRO A 365 24.47 18.91 4.62
C PRO A 365 24.64 20.29 3.96
N VAL A 366 24.26 21.36 4.66
CA VAL A 366 24.57 22.73 4.21
C VAL A 366 26.09 22.93 4.18
N LYS A 367 26.77 22.53 5.26
CA LYS A 367 28.23 22.41 5.29
C LYS A 367 28.62 21.08 5.88
N ALA A 368 29.43 20.34 5.15
CA ALA A 368 30.03 19.11 5.63
C ALA A 368 30.94 19.37 6.83
N GLY A 369 30.98 18.40 7.73
CA GLY A 369 31.89 18.45 8.90
C GLY A 369 31.16 18.67 10.20
N TRP A 370 31.54 17.88 11.21
CA TRP A 370 30.93 17.93 12.54
C TRP A 370 31.21 19.27 13.23
N THR A 371 32.32 19.95 12.90
CA THR A 371 32.63 21.29 13.39
C THR A 371 31.60 22.34 12.92
N ASN A 372 30.87 22.04 11.86
CA ASN A 372 29.83 22.91 11.31
C ASN A 372 28.44 22.61 11.86
N TRP A 373 28.31 21.72 12.87
CA TRP A 373 27.03 21.30 13.42
C TRP A 373 26.13 22.46 13.81
N LYS A 374 26.69 23.46 14.52
CA LYS A 374 25.92 24.64 14.94
C LYS A 374 25.49 25.50 13.75
N TYR A 375 26.35 25.68 12.77
CA TYR A 375 26.00 26.41 11.55
C TYR A 375 24.86 25.72 10.81
N ASN A 376 24.91 24.39 10.63
CA ASN A 376 23.87 23.63 9.98
C ASN A 376 22.55 23.74 10.73
N LYS A 377 22.58 23.70 12.06
CA LYS A 377 21.41 23.90 12.91
C LYS A 377 20.80 25.28 12.74
N ASP A 378 21.63 26.33 12.71
CA ASP A 378 21.15 27.69 12.50
C ASP A 378 20.51 27.87 11.12
N MET A 379 21.07 27.24 10.09
CA MET A 379 20.48 27.22 8.75
C MET A 379 19.16 26.43 8.70
N SER A 380 19.07 25.34 9.44
CA SER A 380 17.83 24.59 9.59
C SER A 380 16.73 25.41 10.24
N ASP A 381 17.08 26.18 11.30
CA ASP A 381 16.12 27.05 11.98
C ASP A 381 15.65 28.21 11.09
N ARG A 382 16.49 28.66 10.16
CA ARG A 382 16.20 29.78 9.26
C ARG A 382 15.49 29.33 7.98
N TYR A 383 15.96 28.27 7.33
CA TYR A 383 15.53 27.86 5.99
C TYR A 383 14.85 26.48 5.96
N GLY A 384 14.91 25.71 7.03
CA GLY A 384 14.33 24.37 7.07
C GLY A 384 15.19 23.29 6.45
N THR A 385 16.50 23.46 6.38
CA THR A 385 17.44 22.55 5.69
C THR A 385 17.65 21.21 6.36
N GLY A 386 17.43 21.12 7.67
CA GLY A 386 17.58 19.87 8.44
C GLY A 386 16.29 19.08 8.55
N TRP A 387 16.37 17.93 9.18
CA TRP A 387 15.21 17.04 9.38
C TRP A 387 14.07 17.72 10.13
N ALA A 388 14.42 18.51 11.15
CA ALA A 388 13.51 19.36 11.90
C ALA A 388 14.24 20.63 12.34
N ALA A 389 13.46 21.67 12.64
CA ALA A 389 13.96 22.94 13.13
C ALA A 389 13.35 23.26 14.50
N GLN A 390 13.88 24.33 15.15
CA GLN A 390 13.36 24.83 16.44
C GLN A 390 11.85 25.11 16.38
N GLY A 391 11.36 25.61 15.26
CA GLY A 391 9.95 25.92 15.06
C GLY A 391 9.00 24.72 15.16
N ALA A 392 9.52 23.50 15.01
CA ALA A 392 8.72 22.27 15.10
C ALA A 392 8.44 21.83 16.52
N LYS A 393 8.94 22.54 17.54
CA LYS A 393 8.70 22.19 18.95
C LYS A 393 7.21 22.10 19.23
N GLY A 394 6.79 20.96 19.77
CA GLY A 394 5.40 20.71 20.12
C GLY A 394 4.53 20.16 18.99
N TYR A 395 5.05 20.04 17.78
CA TYR A 395 4.28 19.44 16.68
C TYR A 395 3.95 17.97 16.94
N TYR A 396 4.92 17.19 17.40
CA TYR A 396 4.72 15.80 17.82
C TYR A 396 4.32 15.75 19.28
N PRO A 397 3.24 15.03 19.65
CA PRO A 397 2.73 14.96 21.01
C PRO A 397 3.73 14.43 22.04
N ASP A 398 4.65 13.57 21.61
CA ASP A 398 5.62 12.88 22.48
C ASP A 398 7.04 13.45 22.35
N ASN A 399 7.18 14.60 21.71
CA ASN A 399 8.47 15.26 21.44
C ASN A 399 9.51 14.33 20.76
N LYS A 400 9.06 13.36 19.96
CA LYS A 400 9.97 12.43 19.25
C LYS A 400 11.02 13.10 18.38
N MET A 401 10.78 14.33 17.96
CA MET A 401 11.72 15.14 17.16
C MET A 401 12.74 15.88 18.04
N TYR A 402 12.86 15.55 19.31
CA TYR A 402 13.74 16.25 20.24
C TYR A 402 14.61 15.28 21.02
N TYR A 403 15.84 15.67 21.24
CA TYR A 403 16.76 15.00 22.14
C TYR A 403 17.00 15.90 23.35
N ASN A 404 16.72 15.39 24.56
CA ASN A 404 16.83 16.17 25.79
C ASN A 404 16.12 17.54 25.74
N GLY A 405 14.95 17.60 25.06
CA GLY A 405 14.16 18.82 24.98
C GLY A 405 14.68 19.84 23.95
N GLN A 406 15.72 19.51 23.20
CA GLN A 406 16.28 20.36 22.15
C GLN A 406 15.98 19.79 20.76
N PRO A 407 15.80 20.63 19.72
CA PRO A 407 15.66 20.14 18.36
C PRO A 407 16.86 19.29 17.98
N ALA A 408 16.61 18.04 17.61
CA ALA A 408 17.66 17.07 17.45
C ALA A 408 18.30 17.07 16.06
N TRP A 409 17.58 17.54 15.03
CA TRP A 409 17.94 17.29 13.64
C TRP A 409 18.18 18.57 12.85
N GLY A 410 19.18 19.34 13.26
CA GLY A 410 19.59 20.55 12.56
C GLY A 410 20.28 20.28 11.23
N GLY A 411 20.82 19.08 11.04
CA GLY A 411 21.47 18.65 9.79
C GLY A 411 20.65 17.62 9.03
N SER A 412 21.27 17.01 8.02
CA SER A 412 20.68 15.94 7.23
C SER A 412 20.86 14.61 7.94
N SER A 413 19.74 13.99 8.29
CA SER A 413 19.75 12.60 8.80
C SER A 413 19.81 11.55 7.70
N TRP A 414 19.99 11.98 6.47
CA TRP A 414 19.96 11.18 5.25
C TRP A 414 21.19 11.30 4.38
N ASP A 415 22.22 12.05 4.83
CA ASP A 415 23.39 12.42 4.04
C ASP A 415 24.21 11.22 3.56
N ASN A 416 24.13 10.09 4.25
CA ASN A 416 24.80 8.85 3.88
C ASN A 416 23.97 7.94 2.96
N GLN A 417 22.84 8.41 2.45
CA GLN A 417 21.99 7.67 1.51
C GLN A 417 21.81 8.42 0.18
N THR A 418 22.43 9.58 0.04
CA THR A 418 22.32 10.40 -1.16
C THR A 418 23.16 9.83 -2.31
N LEU A 419 22.86 10.29 -3.53
CA LEU A 419 23.64 10.00 -4.74
C LEU A 419 24.60 11.11 -5.08
N PHE A 420 24.86 11.97 -4.10
CA PHE A 420 25.85 13.05 -4.11
C PHE A 420 26.71 12.95 -2.85
N ASP A 421 27.94 13.41 -2.92
CA ASP A 421 28.76 13.55 -1.72
C ASP A 421 28.30 14.77 -0.90
N SER A 422 28.86 14.92 0.28
CA SER A 422 28.47 16.00 1.21
C SER A 422 28.84 17.40 0.74
N ASN A 423 29.58 17.51 -0.35
CA ASN A 423 30.00 18.78 -0.96
C ASN A 423 29.25 19.10 -2.26
N GLY A 424 28.28 18.23 -2.66
CA GLY A 424 27.43 18.46 -3.82
C GLY A 424 27.93 17.83 -5.13
N TYR A 425 28.96 17.00 -5.07
CA TYR A 425 29.49 16.30 -6.25
C TYR A 425 28.74 14.96 -6.42
N PRO A 426 28.35 14.62 -7.67
CA PRO A 426 27.62 13.39 -7.91
C PRO A 426 28.51 12.16 -7.69
N LEU A 427 27.93 11.13 -7.08
CA LEU A 427 28.56 9.82 -6.93
C LEU A 427 28.43 9.03 -8.21
N GLN A 428 29.34 8.08 -8.46
CA GLN A 428 29.29 7.23 -9.64
C GLN A 428 27.98 6.41 -9.72
N SER A 429 27.32 6.16 -8.59
CA SER A 429 26.02 5.50 -8.53
C SER A 429 24.90 6.24 -9.25
N LEU A 430 24.99 7.58 -9.37
CA LEU A 430 24.00 8.37 -10.11
C LEU A 430 23.92 7.96 -11.59
N LYS A 431 25.01 7.45 -12.16
CA LYS A 431 25.05 6.95 -13.56
C LYS A 431 24.11 5.77 -13.81
N PHE A 432 23.63 5.12 -12.76
CA PHE A 432 22.67 4.03 -12.87
C PHE A 432 21.47 4.43 -13.76
N TYR A 433 20.92 5.62 -13.57
CA TYR A 433 19.68 6.04 -14.22
C TYR A 433 19.83 6.18 -15.75
N LYS A 434 21.01 6.51 -16.24
CA LYS A 434 21.27 6.59 -17.67
C LYS A 434 21.79 5.26 -18.24
N ASP A 435 22.77 4.68 -17.56
CA ASP A 435 23.53 3.55 -18.10
C ASP A 435 22.77 2.22 -18.04
N SER A 436 21.73 2.12 -17.20
CA SER A 436 20.88 0.92 -17.09
C SER A 436 19.82 0.82 -18.19
N VAL A 437 19.55 1.88 -18.93
CA VAL A 437 18.52 1.91 -19.95
C VAL A 437 18.95 1.11 -21.19
N SER A 438 18.09 0.17 -21.62
CA SER A 438 18.35 -0.71 -22.76
C SER A 438 17.32 -0.59 -23.88
N LYS A 439 16.15 0.02 -23.62
CA LYS A 439 15.06 0.14 -24.57
C LYS A 439 14.74 1.60 -24.85
N GLY A 440 14.16 1.86 -26.03
CA GLY A 440 13.58 3.15 -26.38
C GLY A 440 12.32 3.48 -25.57
N LYS A 441 11.58 4.45 -26.05
CA LYS A 441 10.32 4.86 -25.44
C LYS A 441 9.28 3.74 -25.50
N GLU A 442 8.42 3.64 -24.49
CA GLU A 442 7.35 2.64 -24.39
C GLU A 442 5.98 3.32 -24.27
N GLN A 443 4.98 2.65 -24.84
CA GLN A 443 3.57 2.87 -24.58
C GLN A 443 3.12 1.85 -23.52
N ILE A 444 2.35 2.29 -22.54
CA ILE A 444 1.64 1.39 -21.63
C ILE A 444 0.18 1.41 -22.04
N ILE A 445 -0.29 0.27 -22.55
CA ILE A 445 -1.69 0.12 -22.99
C ILE A 445 -2.47 -0.54 -21.88
N ALA A 446 -3.45 0.18 -21.33
CA ALA A 446 -4.40 -0.36 -20.36
C ALA A 446 -5.55 -1.02 -21.12
N LEU A 447 -5.61 -2.34 -21.11
CA LEU A 447 -6.70 -3.11 -21.69
C LEU A 447 -7.84 -3.21 -20.68
N LYS A 448 -8.91 -2.46 -20.91
CA LYS A 448 -10.13 -2.51 -20.12
C LYS A 448 -10.98 -3.67 -20.63
N ILE A 449 -11.17 -4.69 -19.82
CA ILE A 449 -11.97 -5.87 -20.16
C ILE A 449 -13.43 -5.55 -19.80
N VAL A 450 -14.25 -5.36 -20.83
CA VAL A 450 -15.62 -4.85 -20.66
C VAL A 450 -16.66 -5.75 -21.33
N ASP A 451 -17.90 -5.67 -20.87
CA ASP A 451 -19.03 -6.30 -21.54
C ASP A 451 -19.55 -5.41 -22.69
N LYS A 452 -20.61 -5.83 -23.35
CA LYS A 452 -21.24 -5.10 -24.46
C LYS A 452 -21.73 -3.69 -24.08
N ASN A 453 -21.96 -3.45 -22.80
CA ASN A 453 -22.44 -2.16 -22.28
C ASN A 453 -21.30 -1.28 -21.75
N GLY A 454 -20.05 -1.73 -21.87
CA GLY A 454 -18.88 -1.00 -21.40
C GLY A 454 -18.59 -1.20 -19.91
N LYS A 455 -19.30 -2.09 -19.22
CA LYS A 455 -19.05 -2.42 -17.81
C LYS A 455 -17.80 -3.30 -17.71
N GLU A 456 -16.87 -2.94 -16.83
CA GLU A 456 -15.69 -3.74 -16.55
C GLU A 456 -16.08 -5.07 -15.90
N VAL A 457 -15.59 -6.18 -16.44
CA VAL A 457 -15.89 -7.55 -15.98
C VAL A 457 -14.67 -8.30 -15.48
N TYR A 458 -13.49 -7.72 -15.62
CA TYR A 458 -12.23 -8.27 -15.14
C TYR A 458 -11.24 -7.14 -14.86
N ALA A 459 -10.18 -7.45 -14.12
CA ALA A 459 -9.11 -6.50 -13.82
C ALA A 459 -8.46 -5.98 -15.11
N THR A 460 -8.21 -4.67 -15.17
CA THR A 460 -7.48 -4.05 -16.27
C THR A 460 -6.12 -4.73 -16.45
N GLN A 461 -5.79 -5.05 -17.71
CA GLN A 461 -4.51 -5.66 -18.08
C GLN A 461 -3.60 -4.60 -18.67
N TYR A 462 -2.39 -4.47 -18.15
CA TYR A 462 -1.42 -3.50 -18.67
C TYR A 462 -0.42 -4.22 -19.57
N VAL A 463 -0.12 -3.60 -20.70
CA VAL A 463 0.85 -4.14 -21.66
C VAL A 463 1.81 -3.02 -22.07
N LYS A 464 3.10 -3.24 -21.89
CA LYS A 464 4.15 -2.34 -22.37
C LYS A 464 4.54 -2.73 -23.79
N VAL A 465 4.52 -1.76 -24.69
CA VAL A 465 4.94 -1.96 -26.08
C VAL A 465 5.92 -0.85 -26.45
N GLU A 466 7.10 -1.22 -26.91
CA GLU A 466 8.09 -0.26 -27.38
C GLU A 466 7.54 0.47 -28.61
N VAL A 467 7.68 1.80 -28.64
CA VAL A 467 7.17 2.61 -29.75
C VAL A 467 7.79 2.16 -31.07
N GLY A 468 6.97 1.95 -32.09
CA GLY A 468 7.37 1.44 -33.40
C GLY A 468 7.44 -0.07 -33.52
N LYS A 469 7.24 -0.80 -32.43
CA LYS A 469 7.25 -2.28 -32.41
C LYS A 469 5.86 -2.83 -32.14
N THR A 470 5.71 -4.13 -32.38
CA THR A 470 4.50 -4.89 -32.07
C THR A 470 4.79 -5.93 -30.99
N ARG A 471 3.74 -6.31 -30.25
CA ARG A 471 3.81 -7.36 -29.25
C ARG A 471 2.55 -8.20 -29.30
N LYS A 472 2.73 -9.52 -29.31
CA LYS A 472 1.64 -10.50 -29.22
C LYS A 472 1.38 -10.82 -27.76
N ILE A 473 0.11 -10.81 -27.36
CA ILE A 473 -0.31 -11.13 -26.01
C ILE A 473 -1.45 -12.15 -26.01
N THR A 474 -1.66 -12.79 -24.88
CA THR A 474 -2.80 -13.67 -24.63
C THR A 474 -3.75 -12.96 -23.70
N LEU A 475 -5.02 -12.81 -24.10
CA LEU A 475 -6.06 -12.23 -23.27
C LEU A 475 -6.40 -13.16 -22.08
N PRO A 476 -6.88 -12.62 -20.95
CA PRO A 476 -7.17 -13.44 -19.78
C PRO A 476 -8.37 -14.36 -19.99
N LYS A 477 -8.28 -15.58 -19.43
CA LYS A 477 -9.37 -16.55 -19.34
C LYS A 477 -9.94 -16.50 -17.94
N PHE A 478 -11.24 -16.31 -17.83
CA PHE A 478 -11.93 -16.29 -16.54
C PHE A 478 -13.38 -16.74 -16.70
N SER A 479 -13.98 -17.12 -15.60
CA SER A 479 -15.31 -17.72 -15.57
C SER A 479 -16.39 -16.75 -16.07
N GLY A 480 -17.28 -17.25 -16.91
CA GLY A 480 -18.49 -16.56 -17.29
C GLY A 480 -18.39 -15.64 -18.50
N TYR A 481 -17.18 -15.47 -19.06
CA TYR A 481 -16.96 -14.58 -20.22
C TYR A 481 -15.94 -15.15 -21.18
N TYR A 482 -16.01 -14.71 -22.42
CA TYR A 482 -15.03 -15.02 -23.47
C TYR A 482 -14.92 -13.83 -24.41
N PRO A 483 -13.78 -13.64 -25.11
CA PRO A 483 -13.63 -12.55 -26.08
C PRO A 483 -14.72 -12.60 -27.14
N LYS A 484 -15.30 -11.45 -27.45
CA LYS A 484 -16.39 -11.34 -28.43
C LYS A 484 -16.06 -12.02 -29.77
N ASN A 485 -14.82 -11.90 -30.25
CA ASN A 485 -14.35 -12.54 -31.48
C ASN A 485 -13.87 -13.98 -31.30
N LYS A 486 -14.00 -14.54 -30.09
CA LYS A 486 -13.56 -15.91 -29.73
C LYS A 486 -12.04 -16.13 -29.83
N ASN A 487 -11.25 -15.09 -30.02
CA ASN A 487 -9.80 -15.18 -30.12
C ASN A 487 -9.13 -14.55 -28.91
N TYR A 488 -8.35 -15.35 -28.19
CA TYR A 488 -7.59 -14.92 -27.02
C TYR A 488 -6.22 -14.29 -27.37
N ASN A 489 -5.80 -14.44 -28.61
CA ASN A 489 -4.54 -13.84 -29.08
C ASN A 489 -4.79 -12.45 -29.63
N MET A 490 -3.94 -11.52 -29.27
CA MET A 490 -4.05 -10.13 -29.68
C MET A 490 -2.66 -9.57 -29.99
N THR A 491 -2.54 -8.79 -31.04
CA THR A 491 -1.30 -8.07 -31.37
C THR A 491 -1.50 -6.60 -31.10
N LEU A 492 -0.61 -6.01 -30.31
CA LEU A 492 -0.62 -4.59 -29.99
C LEU A 492 0.58 -3.90 -30.62
N LYS A 493 0.38 -2.67 -31.09
CA LYS A 493 1.42 -1.84 -31.68
C LYS A 493 1.69 -0.63 -30.79
N GLY A 494 2.98 -0.36 -30.54
CA GLY A 494 3.41 0.86 -29.85
C GLY A 494 3.37 2.04 -30.83
N THR A 495 2.49 3.00 -30.60
CA THR A 495 2.28 4.14 -31.49
C THR A 495 2.73 5.47 -30.89
N GLN A 496 2.81 5.58 -29.58
CA GLN A 496 3.17 6.80 -28.86
C GLN A 496 3.68 6.48 -27.47
N GLU A 497 4.51 7.33 -26.92
CA GLU A 497 4.93 7.22 -25.53
C GLU A 497 3.77 7.55 -24.57
N GLY A 498 3.73 6.89 -23.45
CA GLY A 498 2.80 7.20 -22.36
C GLY A 498 1.68 6.18 -22.19
N ASN A 499 0.69 6.54 -21.39
CA ASN A 499 -0.41 5.66 -21.01
C ASN A 499 -1.60 5.87 -21.94
N THR A 500 -2.14 4.79 -22.48
CA THR A 500 -3.36 4.80 -23.30
C THR A 500 -4.32 3.73 -22.81
N VAL A 501 -5.59 3.88 -23.16
CA VAL A 501 -6.65 2.94 -22.79
C VAL A 501 -7.23 2.34 -24.07
N GLN A 502 -7.40 1.01 -24.07
CA GLN A 502 -8.08 0.28 -25.12
C GLN A 502 -9.11 -0.65 -24.51
N LYS A 503 -10.35 -0.61 -24.99
CA LYS A 503 -11.40 -1.51 -24.53
C LYS A 503 -11.33 -2.82 -25.32
N VAL A 504 -11.49 -3.94 -24.60
CA VAL A 504 -11.62 -5.29 -25.17
C VAL A 504 -12.96 -5.84 -24.71
N VAL A 505 -13.84 -6.13 -25.65
CA VAL A 505 -15.20 -6.57 -25.37
C VAL A 505 -15.22 -8.09 -25.18
N TYR A 506 -15.77 -8.52 -24.05
CA TYR A 506 -16.05 -9.92 -23.75
C TYR A 506 -17.55 -10.16 -23.77
N THR A 507 -17.94 -11.37 -24.18
CA THR A 507 -19.33 -11.83 -24.19
C THR A 507 -19.57 -12.71 -23.00
N ARG A 508 -20.70 -12.50 -22.32
CA ARG A 508 -21.13 -13.34 -21.19
C ARG A 508 -21.56 -14.71 -21.66
N THR A 509 -21.09 -15.77 -21.01
CA THR A 509 -21.58 -17.14 -21.27
C THR A 509 -23.03 -17.29 -20.80
N ALA A 510 -23.72 -18.34 -21.25
CA ALA A 510 -25.10 -18.60 -20.82
C ALA A 510 -25.21 -18.76 -19.30
N ALA A 511 -24.26 -19.44 -18.68
CA ALA A 511 -24.24 -19.64 -17.23
C ALA A 511 -23.81 -18.37 -16.45
N GLY A 512 -23.04 -17.50 -17.09
CA GLY A 512 -22.46 -16.34 -16.45
C GLY A 512 -21.31 -16.67 -15.49
N PRO A 513 -20.79 -15.65 -14.79
CA PRO A 513 -19.68 -15.84 -13.88
C PRO A 513 -20.10 -16.60 -12.61
N ALA A 514 -19.13 -17.28 -12.00
CA ALA A 514 -19.30 -17.87 -10.68
C ALA A 514 -19.32 -16.74 -9.64
N ILE A 515 -20.43 -16.64 -8.91
CA ILE A 515 -20.59 -15.66 -7.83
C ILE A 515 -20.37 -16.39 -6.52
N SER A 516 -19.48 -15.88 -5.67
CA SER A 516 -19.23 -16.48 -4.36
C SER A 516 -20.54 -16.58 -3.56
N TYR A 517 -20.83 -17.74 -3.00
CA TYR A 517 -22.03 -17.99 -2.22
C TYR A 517 -21.68 -18.48 -0.81
N ASN A 518 -20.95 -19.59 -0.70
CA ASN A 518 -20.39 -20.12 0.54
C ASN A 518 -21.39 -20.32 1.68
N TYR A 519 -22.49 -21.02 1.39
CA TYR A 519 -23.44 -21.46 2.40
C TYR A 519 -23.57 -22.98 2.41
N ARG A 520 -23.75 -23.53 3.60
CA ARG A 520 -24.23 -24.91 3.73
C ARG A 520 -25.70 -24.95 3.31
N VAL A 521 -26.06 -25.95 2.52
CA VAL A 521 -27.41 -26.10 1.98
C VAL A 521 -27.88 -27.55 2.13
N LYS A 522 -29.18 -27.72 2.33
CA LYS A 522 -29.81 -29.04 2.31
C LYS A 522 -30.72 -29.15 1.10
N VAL A 523 -30.58 -30.24 0.32
CA VAL A 523 -31.44 -30.47 -0.83
C VAL A 523 -32.79 -30.99 -0.32
N THR A 524 -33.86 -30.19 -0.49
CA THR A 524 -35.18 -30.42 0.08
C THR A 524 -36.25 -30.74 -0.97
N LYS A 525 -35.98 -30.54 -2.27
CA LYS A 525 -36.93 -30.75 -3.34
C LYS A 525 -36.39 -31.75 -4.36
N LYS A 526 -37.10 -32.84 -4.54
CA LYS A 526 -36.69 -33.97 -5.38
C LYS A 526 -36.84 -33.70 -6.88
N LYS A 527 -37.69 -32.75 -7.26
CA LYS A 527 -38.02 -32.50 -8.67
C LYS A 527 -36.89 -31.86 -9.49
N TYR A 528 -35.93 -31.23 -8.84
CA TYR A 528 -34.83 -30.59 -9.53
C TYR A 528 -33.69 -31.56 -9.76
N LYS A 529 -33.18 -31.61 -11.00
CA LYS A 529 -32.10 -32.52 -11.38
C LYS A 529 -30.73 -31.91 -11.01
N LEU A 530 -29.79 -32.81 -10.73
CA LEU A 530 -28.37 -32.43 -10.56
C LEU A 530 -27.65 -32.57 -11.91
N TYR A 531 -26.89 -31.57 -12.29
CA TYR A 531 -26.18 -31.56 -13.56
C TYR A 531 -24.65 -31.51 -13.34
N LYS A 532 -23.91 -32.24 -14.21
CA LYS A 532 -22.43 -32.23 -14.19
C LYS A 532 -21.88 -30.95 -14.77
N ASN A 533 -22.59 -30.30 -15.68
CA ASN A 533 -22.19 -29.10 -16.40
C ASN A 533 -23.42 -28.32 -16.88
N PHE A 534 -23.20 -27.15 -17.44
CA PHE A 534 -24.25 -26.31 -18.00
C PHE A 534 -24.61 -26.68 -19.46
N LYS A 535 -24.11 -27.78 -19.98
CA LYS A 535 -24.65 -28.46 -21.17
C LYS A 535 -25.75 -29.42 -20.79
N TRP A 536 -26.15 -29.38 -19.52
CA TRP A 536 -27.28 -30.14 -18.94
C TRP A 536 -27.08 -31.67 -18.89
N LYS A 537 -25.82 -32.11 -18.82
CA LYS A 537 -25.51 -33.51 -18.58
C LYS A 537 -25.92 -33.90 -17.16
N LYS A 538 -26.88 -34.77 -17.04
CA LYS A 538 -27.42 -35.22 -15.75
C LYS A 538 -26.38 -36.04 -14.96
N SER A 539 -26.30 -35.77 -13.66
CA SER A 539 -25.53 -36.60 -12.73
C SER A 539 -26.38 -37.74 -12.17
N LYS A 540 -25.75 -38.86 -11.97
CA LYS A 540 -26.38 -40.02 -11.32
C LYS A 540 -26.32 -39.96 -9.79
N THR A 541 -25.60 -39.00 -9.22
CA THR A 541 -25.46 -38.86 -7.77
C THR A 541 -26.78 -38.49 -7.12
N LYS A 542 -27.13 -39.20 -6.06
CA LYS A 542 -28.34 -38.96 -5.26
C LYS A 542 -28.06 -37.90 -4.22
N VAL A 543 -28.72 -36.76 -4.31
CA VAL A 543 -28.48 -35.61 -3.42
C VAL A 543 -29.66 -35.25 -2.51
N TYR A 544 -30.83 -35.78 -2.79
CA TYR A 544 -32.03 -35.46 -2.03
C TYR A 544 -31.88 -35.76 -0.53
N LYS A 545 -32.31 -34.86 0.32
CA LYS A 545 -32.19 -34.91 1.78
C LYS A 545 -30.74 -34.84 2.32
N LYS A 546 -29.75 -34.60 1.47
CA LYS A 546 -28.34 -34.48 1.86
C LYS A 546 -27.89 -33.02 1.97
N THR A 547 -26.84 -32.80 2.75
CA THR A 547 -26.25 -31.47 3.00
C THR A 547 -24.93 -31.33 2.25
N TYR A 548 -24.74 -30.17 1.64
CA TYR A 548 -23.53 -29.79 0.87
C TYR A 548 -23.11 -28.40 1.17
N VAL A 549 -21.90 -28.02 0.74
CA VAL A 549 -21.45 -26.64 0.70
C VAL A 549 -21.69 -26.10 -0.70
N ALA A 550 -22.54 -25.09 -0.82
CA ALA A 550 -22.75 -24.36 -2.07
C ALA A 550 -21.73 -23.22 -2.14
N LYS A 551 -20.62 -23.46 -2.85
CA LYS A 551 -19.54 -22.48 -2.96
C LYS A 551 -19.88 -21.32 -3.88
N TYR A 552 -20.55 -21.58 -4.99
CA TYR A 552 -20.84 -20.61 -6.03
C TYR A 552 -22.29 -20.61 -6.44
N ARG A 553 -22.77 -19.42 -6.84
CA ARG A 553 -24.07 -19.23 -7.50
C ARG A 553 -23.83 -18.77 -8.93
N TYR A 554 -24.66 -19.26 -9.84
CA TYR A 554 -24.66 -18.84 -11.25
C TYR A 554 -26.05 -18.30 -11.60
N ASP A 555 -26.08 -17.03 -12.05
CA ASP A 555 -27.31 -16.42 -12.53
C ASP A 555 -27.41 -16.69 -14.04
N HIS A 556 -28.06 -17.79 -14.39
CA HIS A 556 -28.13 -18.29 -15.77
C HIS A 556 -29.02 -17.43 -16.65
N LYS A 557 -28.65 -17.31 -17.93
CA LYS A 557 -29.41 -16.61 -18.97
C LYS A 557 -30.86 -17.11 -19.10
N ASN A 558 -31.14 -18.36 -18.73
CA ASN A 558 -32.51 -18.93 -18.73
C ASN A 558 -33.41 -18.38 -17.61
N GLY A 559 -32.93 -17.46 -16.80
CA GLY A 559 -33.69 -16.88 -15.69
C GLY A 559 -33.59 -17.63 -14.37
N ASN A 560 -33.00 -18.82 -14.36
CA ASN A 560 -32.80 -19.58 -13.14
C ASN A 560 -31.43 -19.31 -12.52
N LYS A 561 -31.37 -19.53 -11.20
CA LYS A 561 -30.10 -19.47 -10.45
C LYS A 561 -29.70 -20.90 -10.09
N TYR A 562 -28.42 -21.21 -10.27
CA TYR A 562 -27.85 -22.53 -9.97
C TYR A 562 -26.77 -22.41 -8.91
N LEU A 563 -26.68 -23.44 -8.09
CA LEU A 563 -25.65 -23.55 -7.07
C LEU A 563 -24.69 -24.69 -7.44
N ALA A 564 -23.39 -24.42 -7.30
CA ALA A 564 -22.35 -25.42 -7.41
C ALA A 564 -22.19 -26.11 -6.04
N LEU A 565 -22.53 -27.38 -5.94
CA LEU A 565 -22.49 -28.15 -4.70
C LEU A 565 -21.15 -28.85 -4.54
N TYR A 566 -20.64 -28.83 -3.33
CA TYR A 566 -19.40 -29.51 -2.92
C TYR A 566 -19.68 -30.33 -1.67
N THR A 567 -18.99 -31.45 -1.53
CA THR A 567 -18.98 -32.20 -0.28
C THR A 567 -18.27 -31.39 0.81
N LYS A 568 -18.46 -31.78 2.07
CA LYS A 568 -17.74 -31.18 3.19
C LYS A 568 -16.20 -31.24 3.01
N GLY A 569 -15.71 -32.29 2.33
CA GLY A 569 -14.29 -32.45 2.01
C GLY A 569 -13.80 -31.64 0.80
N GLY A 570 -14.68 -30.87 0.15
CA GLY A 570 -14.29 -30.01 -0.98
C GLY A 570 -14.43 -30.63 -2.36
N LYS A 571 -14.96 -31.81 -2.49
CA LYS A 571 -15.18 -32.48 -3.79
C LYS A 571 -16.42 -31.93 -4.49
N PHE A 572 -16.26 -31.51 -5.76
CA PHE A 572 -17.39 -31.06 -6.58
C PHE A 572 -18.42 -32.18 -6.82
N VAL A 573 -19.69 -31.84 -6.64
CA VAL A 573 -20.83 -32.80 -6.79
C VAL A 573 -21.61 -32.49 -8.06
N GLY A 574 -21.92 -31.25 -8.33
CA GLY A 574 -22.70 -30.83 -9.48
C GLY A 574 -23.39 -29.49 -9.29
N TYR A 575 -24.17 -29.13 -10.31
CA TYR A 575 -24.99 -27.90 -10.30
C TYR A 575 -26.46 -28.27 -10.10
N ILE A 576 -27.14 -27.53 -9.24
CA ILE A 576 -28.56 -27.71 -8.99
C ILE A 576 -29.27 -26.36 -8.94
N ASN A 577 -30.53 -26.32 -9.37
CA ASN A 577 -31.35 -25.13 -9.24
C ASN A 577 -31.40 -24.68 -7.77
N LYS A 578 -31.18 -23.39 -7.52
CA LYS A 578 -31.22 -22.82 -6.17
C LYS A 578 -32.53 -23.11 -5.44
N LYS A 579 -33.65 -23.25 -6.17
CA LYS A 579 -34.96 -23.57 -5.59
C LYS A 579 -35.04 -24.96 -4.99
N ALA A 580 -34.08 -25.84 -5.31
CA ALA A 580 -34.02 -27.20 -4.80
C ALA A 580 -33.55 -27.30 -3.36
N VAL A 581 -32.98 -26.26 -2.82
CA VAL A 581 -32.25 -26.30 -1.54
C VAL A 581 -32.81 -25.32 -0.52
N LYS A 582 -32.64 -25.68 0.75
CA LYS A 582 -32.79 -24.77 1.88
C LYS A 582 -31.41 -24.33 2.31
N ARG A 583 -31.19 -23.00 2.40
CA ARG A 583 -29.96 -22.43 2.91
C ARG A 583 -29.87 -22.65 4.42
N LEU A 584 -28.72 -23.12 4.86
CA LEU A 584 -28.36 -23.25 6.27
C LEU A 584 -27.44 -22.10 6.67
N GLY A 585 -26.46 -22.32 7.51
CA GLY A 585 -25.51 -21.27 7.90
C GLY A 585 -24.38 -21.07 6.90
N SER A 586 -23.63 -19.98 7.10
CA SER A 586 -22.42 -19.69 6.32
C SER A 586 -21.38 -20.82 6.45
N ALA A 587 -20.77 -21.21 5.36
CA ALA A 587 -19.73 -22.23 5.34
C ALA A 587 -18.47 -21.83 6.13
N THR A 588 -18.28 -20.52 6.37
CA THR A 588 -17.16 -19.98 7.14
C THR A 588 -17.43 -19.90 8.65
N GLN A 589 -18.68 -20.18 9.07
CA GLN A 589 -19.09 -20.17 10.47
C GLN A 589 -19.35 -21.61 10.96
N PRO A 590 -19.11 -21.90 12.26
CA PRO A 590 -19.41 -23.23 12.83
C PRO A 590 -20.89 -23.59 12.71
N GLU A 591 -21.20 -24.86 12.49
CA GLU A 591 -22.57 -25.36 12.38
C GLU A 591 -23.41 -25.13 13.65
N GLN A 592 -22.77 -25.15 14.81
CA GLN A 592 -23.42 -24.88 16.09
C GLN A 592 -23.77 -23.41 16.30
N GLY A 593 -23.20 -22.49 15.49
CA GLY A 593 -23.36 -21.06 15.68
C GLY A 593 -22.55 -20.54 16.87
N LYS A 594 -22.82 -19.30 17.28
CA LYS A 594 -22.15 -18.69 18.42
C LYS A 594 -22.75 -19.14 19.75
N ALA A 595 -21.94 -19.08 20.80
CA ALA A 595 -22.38 -19.31 22.17
C ALA A 595 -23.17 -18.10 22.67
N TYR A 596 -24.38 -18.30 23.13
CA TYR A 596 -25.18 -17.30 23.82
C TYR A 596 -25.12 -17.56 25.34
N THR A 597 -24.88 -16.54 26.14
CA THR A 597 -24.90 -16.66 27.59
C THR A 597 -26.28 -17.13 28.04
N TYR A 598 -26.33 -18.20 28.82
CA TYR A 598 -27.58 -18.75 29.35
C TYR A 598 -27.62 -18.69 30.88
N GLY A 599 -26.62 -19.23 31.56
CA GLY A 599 -26.40 -19.05 33.00
C GLY A 599 -27.49 -19.58 33.90
N LYS A 600 -28.19 -20.66 33.50
CA LYS A 600 -29.29 -21.22 34.28
C LYS A 600 -28.94 -22.59 34.88
N ARG A 601 -29.45 -22.88 36.11
CA ARG A 601 -29.38 -24.21 36.66
C ARG A 601 -30.40 -25.12 35.98
N VAL A 602 -29.97 -26.31 35.63
CA VAL A 602 -30.82 -27.28 34.93
C VAL A 602 -30.69 -28.66 35.50
N LYS A 603 -31.79 -29.42 35.46
CA LYS A 603 -31.81 -30.86 35.82
C LYS A 603 -32.08 -31.66 34.54
N ILE A 604 -31.30 -32.72 34.36
CA ILE A 604 -31.48 -33.62 33.22
C ILE A 604 -32.69 -34.53 33.48
N LYS A 605 -33.77 -34.34 32.73
CA LYS A 605 -35.04 -35.04 32.93
C LYS A 605 -35.33 -36.15 31.92
N SER A 606 -34.53 -36.30 30.87
CA SER A 606 -34.75 -37.26 29.79
C SER A 606 -33.53 -38.09 29.48
N LYS A 607 -33.71 -39.40 29.34
CA LYS A 607 -32.66 -40.33 28.91
C LYS A 607 -32.52 -40.39 27.37
N LYS A 608 -33.47 -39.83 26.65
CA LYS A 608 -33.54 -39.90 25.20
C LYS A 608 -32.36 -39.20 24.51
N TYR A 609 -31.85 -38.12 25.10
CA TYR A 609 -30.84 -37.27 24.48
C TYR A 609 -29.44 -37.63 24.99
N LYS A 610 -28.49 -37.74 24.04
CA LYS A 610 -27.11 -38.10 24.35
C LYS A 610 -26.34 -36.85 24.80
N LEU A 611 -25.34 -37.07 25.64
CA LEU A 611 -24.35 -36.03 26.01
C LEU A 611 -23.16 -36.13 25.04
N TYR A 612 -22.72 -34.98 24.48
CA TYR A 612 -21.62 -34.94 23.54
C TYR A 612 -20.46 -34.12 24.08
N LYS A 613 -19.23 -34.58 23.79
CA LYS A 613 -17.99 -33.85 24.16
C LYS A 613 -17.76 -32.62 23.29
N ASN A 614 -18.26 -32.66 22.05
CA ASN A 614 -18.09 -31.61 21.06
C ASN A 614 -19.23 -31.69 20.01
N PHE A 615 -19.27 -30.72 19.11
CA PHE A 615 -20.24 -30.66 18.03
C PHE A 615 -19.85 -31.49 16.78
N LYS A 616 -18.79 -32.32 16.89
CA LYS A 616 -18.51 -33.43 15.98
C LYS A 616 -19.23 -34.69 16.40
N TRP A 617 -20.09 -34.57 17.42
CA TRP A 617 -20.98 -35.63 17.97
C TRP A 617 -20.22 -36.76 18.63
N LYS A 618 -19.05 -36.46 19.22
CA LYS A 618 -18.35 -37.46 20.03
C LYS A 618 -19.11 -37.64 21.34
N LYS A 619 -19.64 -38.83 21.56
CA LYS A 619 -20.43 -39.15 22.75
C LYS A 619 -19.56 -39.14 23.99
N SER A 620 -20.12 -38.59 25.08
CA SER A 620 -19.52 -38.65 26.41
C SER A 620 -20.02 -39.90 27.14
N LYS A 621 -19.15 -40.50 27.95
CA LYS A 621 -19.50 -41.64 28.81
C LYS A 621 -20.08 -41.17 30.15
N THR A 622 -20.06 -39.87 30.44
CA THR A 622 -20.55 -39.32 31.69
C THR A 622 -22.08 -39.56 31.83
N LYS A 623 -22.50 -40.08 32.97
CA LYS A 623 -23.92 -40.29 33.28
C LYS A 623 -24.47 -39.00 33.87
N VAL A 624 -25.46 -38.39 33.19
CA VAL A 624 -26.01 -37.08 33.62
C VAL A 624 -27.49 -37.14 33.99
N TYR A 625 -28.18 -38.24 33.72
CA TYR A 625 -29.61 -38.34 34.02
C TYR A 625 -29.94 -38.15 35.48
N LYS A 626 -30.97 -37.32 35.74
CA LYS A 626 -31.43 -36.90 37.06
C LYS A 626 -30.43 -36.01 37.86
N LYS A 627 -29.30 -35.63 37.25
CA LYS A 627 -28.30 -34.75 37.89
C LYS A 627 -28.52 -33.29 37.48
N THR A 628 -28.01 -32.39 38.31
CA THR A 628 -28.14 -30.94 38.19
C THR A 628 -26.80 -30.34 37.72
N TYR A 629 -26.88 -29.42 36.79
CA TYR A 629 -25.74 -28.71 36.23
C TYR A 629 -26.03 -27.22 36.02
N VAL A 630 -25.01 -26.43 35.79
CA VAL A 630 -25.15 -25.04 35.31
C VAL A 630 -25.01 -25.07 33.78
N ALA A 631 -26.08 -24.69 33.11
CA ALA A 631 -26.03 -24.48 31.65
C ALA A 631 -25.55 -23.05 31.39
N LYS A 632 -24.24 -22.90 31.17
CA LYS A 632 -23.64 -21.58 30.98
C LYS A 632 -23.98 -20.96 29.61
N TYR A 633 -24.00 -21.78 28.57
CA TYR A 633 -24.18 -21.32 27.20
C TYR A 633 -25.25 -22.12 26.48
N ARG A 634 -25.93 -21.44 25.53
CA ARG A 634 -26.91 -22.03 24.64
C ARG A 634 -26.46 -21.82 23.19
N TYR A 635 -26.63 -22.84 22.36
CA TYR A 635 -26.32 -22.84 20.93
C TYR A 635 -27.55 -23.12 20.11
N LYS A 636 -27.80 -22.31 19.08
CA LYS A 636 -28.86 -22.56 18.08
C LYS A 636 -28.17 -23.23 16.89
N HIS A 637 -28.18 -24.57 16.86
CA HIS A 637 -27.52 -25.35 15.85
C HIS A 637 -28.29 -25.32 14.51
N GLU A 638 -27.55 -25.42 13.38
CA GLU A 638 -28.13 -25.48 12.04
C GLU A 638 -29.08 -26.67 11.84
N ASN A 639 -28.90 -27.76 12.58
CA ASN A 639 -29.80 -28.92 12.53
C ASN A 639 -31.21 -28.63 13.07
N GLY A 640 -31.46 -27.40 13.52
CA GLY A 640 -32.76 -26.99 14.06
C GLY A 640 -32.91 -27.20 15.57
N ASN A 641 -31.96 -27.86 16.20
CA ASN A 641 -31.96 -28.09 17.64
C ASN A 641 -31.17 -26.99 18.40
N LYS A 642 -31.56 -26.81 19.66
CA LYS A 642 -30.81 -25.98 20.60
C LYS A 642 -30.04 -26.89 21.53
N TYR A 643 -28.79 -26.54 21.83
CA TYR A 643 -27.92 -27.29 22.72
C TYR A 643 -27.45 -26.40 23.87
N LEU A 644 -27.27 -27.03 25.02
CA LEU A 644 -26.77 -26.39 26.23
C LEU A 644 -25.39 -26.95 26.57
N ALA A 645 -24.47 -26.05 26.92
CA ALA A 645 -23.16 -26.40 27.44
C ALA A 645 -23.29 -26.54 28.98
N LEU A 646 -23.13 -27.77 29.48
CA LEU A 646 -23.27 -28.09 30.90
C LEU A 646 -21.96 -28.00 31.65
N TYR A 647 -22.03 -27.43 32.85
CA TYR A 647 -20.91 -27.31 33.74
C TYR A 647 -21.30 -27.80 35.15
N THR A 648 -20.35 -28.38 35.89
CA THR A 648 -20.56 -28.67 37.28
C THR A 648 -20.68 -27.39 38.12
N LYS A 649 -21.19 -27.47 39.31
CA LYS A 649 -21.28 -26.34 40.25
C LYS A 649 -19.90 -25.66 40.45
N SER A 650 -18.82 -26.43 40.42
CA SER A 650 -17.45 -25.94 40.54
C SER A 650 -16.86 -25.33 39.26
N GLY A 651 -17.61 -25.36 38.13
CA GLY A 651 -17.20 -24.74 36.87
C GLY A 651 -16.51 -25.67 35.89
N LYS A 652 -16.46 -26.97 36.13
CA LYS A 652 -15.89 -27.96 35.20
C LYS A 652 -16.87 -28.27 34.07
N PHE A 653 -16.38 -28.19 32.81
CA PHE A 653 -17.17 -28.55 31.64
C PHE A 653 -17.53 -30.04 31.63
N VAL A 654 -18.80 -30.35 31.35
CA VAL A 654 -19.35 -31.72 31.31
C VAL A 654 -19.63 -32.17 29.89
N GLY A 655 -20.25 -31.31 29.08
CA GLY A 655 -20.61 -31.64 27.69
C GLY A 655 -21.77 -30.80 27.16
N TYR A 656 -22.17 -31.12 25.94
CA TYR A 656 -23.31 -30.51 25.26
C TYR A 656 -24.48 -31.48 25.23
N ILE A 657 -25.70 -31.00 25.52
CA ILE A 657 -26.92 -31.78 25.47
C ILE A 657 -28.02 -30.96 24.81
N ASN A 658 -28.93 -31.68 24.11
CA ASN A 658 -30.11 -31.05 23.53
C ASN A 658 -30.91 -30.33 24.64
N ALA A 659 -31.33 -29.09 24.41
CA ALA A 659 -32.06 -28.29 25.39
C ALA A 659 -33.39 -28.97 25.83
N LYS A 660 -33.96 -29.86 25.00
CA LYS A 660 -35.16 -30.62 25.35
C LYS A 660 -34.94 -31.66 26.45
N ALA A 661 -33.69 -32.00 26.72
CA ALA A 661 -33.32 -32.98 27.78
C ALA A 661 -33.44 -32.43 29.19
N VAL A 662 -33.57 -31.13 29.34
CA VAL A 662 -33.43 -30.48 30.66
C VAL A 662 -34.70 -29.75 31.08
N LYS A 663 -34.82 -29.57 32.41
CA LYS A 663 -35.76 -28.67 33.07
C LYS A 663 -34.93 -27.59 33.79
N VAL A 664 -35.29 -26.32 33.55
CA VAL A 664 -34.71 -25.20 34.33
C VAL A 664 -35.24 -25.28 35.74
N ILE A 665 -34.33 -25.21 36.70
CA ILE A 665 -34.64 -25.18 38.15
C ILE A 665 -34.26 -23.83 38.74
N LYS A 666 -35.07 -23.40 39.75
CA LYS A 666 -34.84 -22.10 40.43
C LYS A 666 -33.62 -22.13 41.33
#